data_21b10b62523b151ad86859232f4f2654
#
_entry.id   21b10b62523b151ad86859232f4f2654
#
_cell.length_a   1.000
_cell.length_b   1.000
_cell.length_c   1.000
_cell.angle_alpha   90.00
_cell.angle_beta   90.00
_cell.angle_gamma   90.00
#
_symmetry.space_group_name_H-M   'P 1'
#
loop_
_entity.id
_entity.type
_entity.pdbx_description
1 polymer ?
#
loop_
_entity_poly.entity_id
_entity_poly.type
_entity_poly.pdbx_seq_one_letter_code
_entity_poly.pdbx_strand_id
1 'polypeptide(L)'
;MRHILLILLTLAFGGVLRAQSPDEAWLEGTIVSKTDKTPLVNAFVVLRTADGADTPFSAITDEKGYFLLKATTGKYRLAATFVQQTIILRPLLELPTGRLQLGTLPVELTRELEAVVVEGKTPLVRYEGSTLIFGEAAFTKARGGSVLDGLTLIPGLQLEGANKLKLYGLSTLAVYIDGRPQRMSQDEVIALLQGMSVSEIAQVELIREPGVEYSGVTTPILNIKRKTRADEGVKGFTSLVGTYNQLFSEQLSTRVNLNYGRSRSYVSYTLGNKRYRETTTLSSGIVDDLRVDPRVSHQVGLGTDLTLGKGHSLGAQFLGNYADERLRFSQGMSNRIKWSNLYATLFHTFRASRWSLQTTAEGSRGSSDLRRDQGAMDVATKDDNRFARIALDFAHRLSSIFTLYAGAEVSRVAVDSRLTSRADELTLREWNIEGYTKLGFRLPKVSGFVGLRIAGEDRKGSLGGGLGDFFRSGTELLTSASLRYAPARDHELSLTHSSSYTRPSYRDLLGYTSIASAAFRREGNSGLRTAYRRGLSLNYTYMRAAQLELSYSDTEDPIVEAIPPMYGGGITLRRYNLDYSRTLRALLVLPLPLVSQKKFSWLALTILAAQRQWDAGHIEMTDYSAALNTQFVQHRHSFSLPSDWTVDLGVTYYSGVLYELYRIQRQWWVDASVSKRMGNLRATLSARDPFNTN
;
A
#
# COMPACT_ATOMS: atom_id res chain seq x y z
N MET A 1 -35.32 -0.85 -6.27
CA MET A 1 -34.35 -0.43 -5.23
C MET A 1 -35.00 0.07 -3.94
N ARG A 2 -36.16 0.76 -3.98
CA ARG A 2 -36.82 1.30 -2.75
C ARG A 2 -37.38 0.21 -1.79
N HIS A 3 -37.69 -0.99 -2.28
CA HIS A 3 -38.25 -2.10 -1.47
C HIS A 3 -37.18 -2.99 -0.83
N ILE A 4 -35.95 -3.01 -1.34
CA ILE A 4 -34.86 -3.81 -0.76
C ILE A 4 -34.26 -3.10 0.46
N LEU A 5 -34.26 -1.78 0.49
CA LEU A 5 -33.79 -0.99 1.63
C LEU A 5 -34.71 -1.11 2.85
N LEU A 6 -36.03 -1.26 2.62
CA LEU A 6 -37.01 -1.47 3.71
C LEU A 6 -36.90 -2.87 4.33
N ILE A 7 -36.59 -3.89 3.54
CA ILE A 7 -36.42 -5.27 4.04
C ILE A 7 -35.15 -5.41 4.89
N LEU A 8 -34.10 -4.70 4.54
CA LEU A 8 -32.86 -4.69 5.33
C LEU A 8 -33.01 -3.90 6.65
N LEU A 9 -33.86 -2.86 6.69
CA LEU A 9 -34.14 -2.12 7.92
C LEU A 9 -35.08 -2.88 8.87
N THR A 10 -36.02 -3.68 8.36
CA THR A 10 -36.96 -4.48 9.19
C THR A 10 -36.30 -5.73 9.78
N LEU A 11 -35.26 -6.28 9.16
CA LEU A 11 -34.49 -7.41 9.72
C LEU A 11 -33.50 -6.96 10.82
N ALA A 12 -33.17 -5.68 10.92
CA ALA A 12 -32.28 -5.15 11.95
C ALA A 12 -32.95 -4.85 13.29
N PHE A 13 -34.31 -4.79 13.35
CA PHE A 13 -35.03 -4.40 14.55
C PHE A 13 -35.94 -5.48 15.15
N GLY A 14 -35.99 -6.67 14.61
CA GLY A 14 -36.88 -7.76 15.06
C GLY A 14 -36.18 -8.85 15.85
N GLY A 15 -35.66 -8.57 17.04
CA GLY A 15 -35.05 -9.64 17.85
C GLY A 15 -34.47 -9.19 19.19
N VAL A 16 -35.21 -8.45 19.96
CA VAL A 16 -34.87 -8.32 21.40
C VAL A 16 -35.46 -9.51 22.15
N LEU A 17 -34.79 -10.66 22.05
CA LEU A 17 -34.94 -11.73 23.04
C LEU A 17 -34.25 -11.25 24.31
N ARG A 18 -35.03 -11.02 25.37
CA ARG A 18 -34.55 -10.91 26.75
C ARG A 18 -33.79 -12.19 27.11
N ALA A 19 -32.47 -12.17 26.92
CA ALA A 19 -31.60 -13.11 27.60
C ALA A 19 -31.58 -12.71 29.09
N GLN A 20 -31.91 -13.67 29.98
CA GLN A 20 -31.64 -13.54 31.40
C GLN A 20 -30.16 -13.13 31.57
N SER A 21 -29.89 -12.12 32.42
CA SER A 21 -28.53 -11.68 32.76
C SER A 21 -27.79 -12.92 33.27
N PRO A 22 -26.63 -13.29 32.69
CA PRO A 22 -25.79 -14.31 33.31
C PRO A 22 -25.34 -13.77 34.66
N ASP A 23 -25.31 -14.63 35.69
CA ASP A 23 -24.85 -14.32 37.02
C ASP A 23 -23.44 -13.72 36.93
N GLU A 24 -23.31 -12.40 37.09
CA GLU A 24 -22.08 -11.68 36.95
C GLU A 24 -21.18 -11.93 38.18
N ALA A 25 -19.95 -12.27 37.92
CA ALA A 25 -18.91 -12.50 38.92
C ALA A 25 -17.66 -11.68 38.60
N TRP A 26 -17.01 -11.19 39.64
CA TRP A 26 -15.76 -10.43 39.54
C TRP A 26 -14.66 -11.15 40.27
N LEU A 27 -13.49 -11.28 39.66
CA LEU A 27 -12.30 -11.89 40.23
C LEU A 27 -11.18 -10.87 40.26
N GLU A 28 -10.55 -10.68 41.42
CA GLU A 28 -9.42 -9.78 41.56
C GLU A 28 -8.29 -10.40 42.38
N GLY A 29 -7.09 -9.91 42.12
CA GLY A 29 -5.88 -10.35 42.83
C GLY A 29 -4.63 -9.59 42.37
N THR A 30 -3.52 -9.82 43.04
CA THR A 30 -2.22 -9.22 42.71
C THR A 30 -1.20 -10.31 42.49
N ILE A 31 -0.52 -10.32 41.35
CA ILE A 31 0.50 -11.32 41.01
C ILE A 31 1.88 -10.72 41.26
N VAL A 32 2.69 -11.47 42.06
CA VAL A 32 4.04 -11.04 42.41
C VAL A 32 5.03 -12.21 42.19
N SER A 33 6.27 -11.89 41.88
CA SER A 33 7.36 -12.88 41.87
C SER A 33 7.59 -13.45 43.25
N LYS A 34 7.71 -14.76 43.39
CA LYS A 34 7.99 -15.47 44.65
C LYS A 34 9.38 -15.14 45.18
N THR A 35 10.34 -14.91 44.26
CA THR A 35 11.76 -14.74 44.58
C THR A 35 12.08 -13.37 45.16
N ASP A 36 11.57 -12.30 44.56
CA ASP A 36 11.92 -10.91 44.91
C ASP A 36 10.72 -10.06 45.28
N LYS A 37 9.52 -10.62 45.32
CA LYS A 37 8.23 -9.98 45.62
C LYS A 37 7.90 -8.81 44.69
N THR A 38 8.57 -8.65 43.57
CA THR A 38 8.26 -7.63 42.56
C THR A 38 6.92 -7.90 41.89
N PRO A 39 6.08 -6.88 41.61
CA PRO A 39 4.83 -7.06 40.91
C PRO A 39 5.08 -7.51 39.46
N LEU A 40 4.30 -8.48 38.97
CA LEU A 40 4.34 -8.89 37.57
C LEU A 40 3.44 -7.96 36.76
N VAL A 41 4.05 -6.97 36.13
CA VAL A 41 3.40 -5.96 35.30
C VAL A 41 3.16 -6.50 33.88
N ASN A 42 1.96 -6.23 33.32
CA ASN A 42 1.57 -6.73 31.98
C ASN A 42 1.47 -8.26 31.88
N ALA A 43 1.24 -8.98 32.97
CA ALA A 43 0.93 -10.39 32.92
C ALA A 43 -0.51 -10.57 32.39
N PHE A 44 -0.70 -11.46 31.41
CA PHE A 44 -2.00 -11.81 30.86
C PHE A 44 -2.65 -12.88 31.71
N VAL A 45 -3.77 -12.54 32.37
CA VAL A 45 -4.54 -13.41 33.26
C VAL A 45 -5.76 -13.91 32.52
N VAL A 46 -6.02 -15.22 32.53
CA VAL A 46 -7.15 -15.84 31.82
C VAL A 46 -7.81 -16.94 32.64
N LEU A 47 -9.13 -16.99 32.59
CA LEU A 47 -9.89 -18.12 33.07
C LEU A 47 -9.97 -19.18 31.98
N ARG A 48 -9.73 -20.44 32.35
CA ARG A 48 -9.85 -21.62 31.50
C ARG A 48 -10.96 -22.53 31.99
N THR A 49 -11.60 -23.23 31.10
CA THR A 49 -12.54 -24.29 31.46
C THR A 49 -11.83 -25.44 32.17
N ALA A 50 -12.58 -26.34 32.82
CA ALA A 50 -11.99 -27.47 33.56
C ALA A 50 -11.15 -28.41 32.68
N ASP A 51 -11.47 -28.51 31.39
CA ASP A 51 -10.72 -29.25 30.35
C ASP A 51 -9.53 -28.47 29.76
N GLY A 52 -9.33 -27.21 30.19
CA GLY A 52 -8.16 -26.40 29.84
C GLY A 52 -8.32 -25.49 28.63
N ALA A 53 -9.51 -25.37 28.04
CA ALA A 53 -9.77 -24.45 26.95
C ALA A 53 -9.84 -22.98 27.44
N ASP A 54 -9.29 -22.04 26.68
CA ASP A 54 -9.35 -20.62 27.00
C ASP A 54 -10.78 -20.08 26.88
N THR A 55 -11.23 -19.32 27.88
CA THR A 55 -12.49 -18.59 27.86
C THR A 55 -12.26 -17.15 27.38
N PRO A 56 -13.31 -16.37 27.05
CA PRO A 56 -13.17 -14.96 26.75
C PRO A 56 -12.86 -14.08 27.98
N PHE A 57 -12.81 -14.66 29.17
CA PHE A 57 -12.62 -13.94 30.43
C PHE A 57 -11.13 -13.78 30.73
N SER A 58 -10.61 -12.58 30.49
CA SER A 58 -9.18 -12.26 30.69
C SER A 58 -8.96 -10.84 31.15
N ALA A 59 -7.82 -10.59 31.78
CA ALA A 59 -7.36 -9.28 32.22
C ALA A 59 -5.84 -9.17 32.06
N ILE A 60 -5.29 -7.97 32.15
CA ILE A 60 -3.85 -7.70 32.16
C ILE A 60 -3.53 -7.01 33.49
N THR A 61 -2.45 -7.43 34.17
CA THR A 61 -2.01 -6.81 35.41
C THR A 61 -1.46 -5.40 35.18
N ASP A 62 -1.78 -4.50 36.10
CA ASP A 62 -1.29 -3.10 36.14
C ASP A 62 0.15 -2.98 36.68
N GLU A 63 0.62 -1.74 36.90
CA GLU A 63 1.94 -1.42 37.44
C GLU A 63 2.20 -1.98 38.85
N LYS A 64 1.14 -2.36 39.57
CA LYS A 64 1.21 -2.99 40.90
C LYS A 64 1.02 -4.51 40.85
N GLY A 65 0.94 -5.07 39.66
CA GLY A 65 0.64 -6.50 39.46
C GLY A 65 -0.84 -6.86 39.71
N TYR A 66 -1.73 -5.87 39.91
CA TYR A 66 -3.13 -6.06 40.22
C TYR A 66 -3.93 -6.35 38.93
N PHE A 67 -4.88 -7.27 38.99
CA PHE A 67 -5.84 -7.54 37.92
C PHE A 67 -7.28 -7.54 38.47
N LEU A 68 -8.21 -7.12 37.64
CA LEU A 68 -9.64 -7.24 37.83
C LEU A 68 -10.27 -7.86 36.60
N LEU A 69 -10.94 -9.02 36.74
CA LEU A 69 -11.50 -9.79 35.67
C LEU A 69 -12.99 -9.99 35.91
N LYS A 70 -13.82 -9.73 34.88
CA LYS A 70 -15.26 -9.97 34.91
C LYS A 70 -15.56 -11.27 34.15
N ALA A 71 -16.35 -12.17 34.77
CA ALA A 71 -16.75 -13.45 34.21
C ALA A 71 -18.19 -13.84 34.61
N THR A 72 -18.63 -14.99 34.19
CA THR A 72 -19.84 -15.63 34.71
C THR A 72 -19.48 -16.58 35.85
N THR A 73 -20.44 -16.85 36.75
CA THR A 73 -20.29 -17.86 37.78
C THR A 73 -19.98 -19.25 37.18
N GLY A 74 -19.12 -19.99 37.84
CA GLY A 74 -18.71 -21.31 37.31
C GLY A 74 -17.42 -21.85 37.91
N LYS A 75 -17.02 -23.04 37.41
CA LYS A 75 -15.75 -23.67 37.76
C LYS A 75 -14.72 -23.45 36.67
N TYR A 76 -13.61 -22.86 37.06
CA TYR A 76 -12.53 -22.45 36.15
C TYR A 76 -11.16 -22.88 36.65
N ARG A 77 -10.18 -22.81 35.75
CA ARG A 77 -8.76 -22.75 36.08
C ARG A 77 -8.28 -21.33 35.88
N LEU A 78 -7.57 -20.75 36.83
CA LEU A 78 -6.95 -19.46 36.68
C LEU A 78 -5.51 -19.63 36.24
N ALA A 79 -5.15 -19.06 35.11
CA ALA A 79 -3.79 -19.05 34.58
C ALA A 79 -3.30 -17.62 34.32
N ALA A 80 -2.00 -17.40 34.47
CA ALA A 80 -1.35 -16.16 34.04
C ALA A 80 -0.20 -16.47 33.09
N THR A 81 -0.07 -15.64 32.06
CA THR A 81 1.06 -15.72 31.11
C THR A 81 1.91 -14.47 31.26
N PHE A 82 3.18 -14.65 31.58
CA PHE A 82 4.16 -13.59 31.75
C PHE A 82 5.48 -13.98 31.09
N VAL A 83 6.03 -13.12 30.22
CA VAL A 83 7.29 -13.38 29.48
C VAL A 83 7.32 -14.79 28.85
N GLN A 84 6.25 -15.13 28.14
CA GLN A 84 6.06 -16.43 27.45
C GLN A 84 5.91 -17.67 28.35
N GLN A 85 5.89 -17.52 29.66
CA GLN A 85 5.62 -18.60 30.61
C GLN A 85 4.17 -18.55 31.07
N THR A 86 3.42 -19.62 30.83
CA THR A 86 2.04 -19.77 31.37
C THR A 86 2.09 -20.57 32.66
N ILE A 87 1.57 -19.99 33.72
CA ILE A 87 1.57 -20.55 35.07
C ILE A 87 0.12 -20.72 35.49
N ILE A 88 -0.22 -21.88 36.04
CA ILE A 88 -1.53 -22.13 36.63
C ILE A 88 -1.54 -21.58 38.05
N LEU A 89 -2.25 -20.48 38.27
CA LEU A 89 -2.38 -19.82 39.56
C LEU A 89 -3.33 -20.56 40.50
N ARG A 90 -4.42 -21.13 39.94
CA ARG A 90 -5.38 -21.98 40.65
C ARG A 90 -5.88 -23.07 39.68
N PRO A 91 -5.58 -24.36 39.97
CA PRO A 91 -6.01 -25.47 39.11
C PRO A 91 -7.53 -25.70 39.15
N LEU A 92 -8.19 -25.30 40.22
CA LEU A 92 -9.63 -25.30 40.38
C LEU A 92 -10.06 -24.04 41.14
N LEU A 93 -10.92 -23.23 40.54
CA LEU A 93 -11.49 -22.01 41.09
C LEU A 93 -13.01 -22.04 40.88
N GLU A 94 -13.78 -22.06 41.97
CA GLU A 94 -15.21 -21.83 41.93
C GLU A 94 -15.47 -20.32 42.05
N LEU A 95 -16.05 -19.73 41.02
CA LEU A 95 -16.35 -18.31 40.98
C LEU A 95 -17.83 -18.09 41.32
N PRO A 96 -18.12 -17.60 42.55
CA PRO A 96 -19.51 -17.34 42.99
C PRO A 96 -20.02 -16.03 42.38
N THR A 97 -21.33 -15.83 42.51
CA THR A 97 -21.94 -14.52 42.21
C THR A 97 -21.33 -13.43 43.10
N GLY A 98 -20.99 -12.28 42.50
CA GLY A 98 -20.41 -11.14 43.23
C GLY A 98 -18.91 -11.04 43.02
N ARG A 99 -18.17 -10.61 44.07
CA ARG A 99 -16.72 -10.30 43.95
C ARG A 99 -15.88 -11.25 44.79
N LEU A 100 -14.95 -11.96 44.14
CA LEU A 100 -13.99 -12.87 44.75
C LEU A 100 -12.61 -12.23 44.76
N GLN A 101 -12.02 -12.05 45.96
CA GLN A 101 -10.66 -11.55 46.12
C GLN A 101 -9.71 -12.70 46.41
N LEU A 102 -8.68 -12.88 45.56
CA LEU A 102 -7.67 -13.92 45.71
C LEU A 102 -6.45 -13.44 46.52
N GLY A 103 -6.37 -12.16 46.84
CA GLY A 103 -5.21 -11.57 47.52
C GLY A 103 -3.93 -11.59 46.64
N THR A 104 -2.78 -11.73 47.29
CA THR A 104 -1.49 -11.79 46.61
C THR A 104 -1.18 -13.23 46.19
N LEU A 105 -0.89 -13.40 44.90
CA LEU A 105 -0.56 -14.68 44.24
C LEU A 105 0.93 -14.72 43.93
N PRO A 106 1.78 -15.36 44.76
CA PRO A 106 3.20 -15.48 44.48
C PRO A 106 3.45 -16.53 43.39
N VAL A 107 4.25 -16.15 42.40
CA VAL A 107 4.57 -16.97 41.22
C VAL A 107 6.06 -17.25 41.16
N GLU A 108 6.45 -18.48 41.01
CA GLU A 108 7.83 -18.89 40.79
C GLU A 108 8.15 -18.84 39.29
N LEU A 109 9.03 -17.91 38.91
CA LEU A 109 9.53 -17.81 37.54
C LEU A 109 10.76 -18.70 37.43
N THR A 110 10.64 -19.86 36.82
CA THR A 110 11.78 -20.78 36.62
C THR A 110 12.71 -20.17 35.56
N ARG A 111 13.94 -19.83 35.99
CA ARG A 111 15.06 -19.60 35.08
C ARG A 111 15.62 -20.93 34.63
N GLU A 112 15.11 -21.52 33.58
CA GLU A 112 15.83 -22.51 32.80
C GLU A 112 15.80 -22.12 31.34
N LEU A 113 16.99 -21.85 30.84
CA LEU A 113 17.32 -21.62 29.44
C LEU A 113 17.31 -22.96 28.70
N GLU A 114 16.14 -23.44 28.34
CA GLU A 114 15.96 -24.20 27.11
C GLU A 114 14.67 -23.67 26.47
N ALA A 115 14.88 -22.83 25.48
CA ALA A 115 13.80 -22.29 24.68
C ALA A 115 13.19 -23.43 23.86
N VAL A 116 12.22 -24.15 24.42
CA VAL A 116 11.16 -24.71 23.60
C VAL A 116 10.28 -23.52 23.20
N VAL A 117 10.68 -22.89 22.11
CA VAL A 117 9.85 -21.90 21.40
C VAL A 117 8.65 -22.68 20.88
N VAL A 118 7.57 -22.74 21.67
CA VAL A 118 6.23 -22.89 21.10
C VAL A 118 5.94 -21.53 20.47
N GLU A 119 6.45 -21.35 19.27
CA GLU A 119 5.99 -20.28 18.39
C GLU A 119 4.48 -20.50 18.18
N GLY A 120 3.69 -19.81 18.94
CA GLY A 120 2.39 -19.40 18.46
C GLY A 120 2.68 -18.58 17.21
N LYS A 121 2.73 -19.25 16.03
CA LYS A 121 3.04 -18.61 14.75
C LYS A 121 2.03 -17.50 14.57
N THR A 122 2.44 -16.26 14.85
CA THR A 122 1.69 -15.09 14.42
C THR A 122 1.46 -15.31 12.93
N PRO A 123 0.22 -15.36 12.46
CA PRO A 123 -0.02 -15.68 11.06
C PRO A 123 0.78 -14.71 10.20
N LEU A 124 1.55 -15.23 9.25
CA LEU A 124 2.39 -14.43 8.34
C LEU A 124 1.57 -13.36 7.63
N VAL A 125 0.28 -13.66 7.42
CA VAL A 125 -0.69 -12.79 6.77
C VAL A 125 -1.98 -12.82 7.56
N ARG A 126 -2.58 -11.67 7.80
CA ARG A 126 -3.94 -11.54 8.33
C ARG A 126 -4.76 -10.64 7.41
N TYR A 127 -6.05 -10.83 7.42
CA TYR A 127 -7.00 -10.05 6.63
C TYR A 127 -7.83 -9.17 7.56
N GLU A 128 -8.02 -7.91 7.18
CA GLU A 128 -8.95 -6.99 7.82
C GLU A 128 -9.80 -6.33 6.72
N GLY A 129 -10.98 -6.90 6.44
CA GLY A 129 -11.80 -6.49 5.29
C GLY A 129 -11.08 -6.74 3.96
N SER A 130 -10.96 -5.71 3.12
CA SER A 130 -10.22 -5.75 1.85
C SER A 130 -8.69 -5.57 2.02
N THR A 131 -8.20 -5.41 3.25
CA THR A 131 -6.79 -5.16 3.55
C THR A 131 -6.07 -6.45 3.93
N LEU A 132 -4.99 -6.77 3.21
CA LEU A 132 -4.05 -7.80 3.60
C LEU A 132 -2.93 -7.20 4.43
N ILE A 133 -2.69 -7.77 5.61
CA ILE A 133 -1.67 -7.29 6.54
C ILE A 133 -0.60 -8.36 6.68
N PHE A 134 0.61 -8.02 6.26
CA PHE A 134 1.82 -8.83 6.39
C PHE A 134 2.60 -8.36 7.60
N GLY A 135 2.67 -9.16 8.65
CA GLY A 135 3.44 -8.85 9.86
C GLY A 135 4.95 -9.01 9.65
N GLU A 136 5.75 -8.57 10.63
CA GLU A 136 7.23 -8.66 10.59
C GLU A 136 7.73 -10.07 10.24
N ALA A 137 7.06 -11.11 10.73
CA ALA A 137 7.41 -12.49 10.47
C ALA A 137 7.39 -12.87 8.98
N ALA A 138 6.55 -12.21 8.17
CA ALA A 138 6.48 -12.42 6.72
C ALA A 138 7.78 -12.01 6.01
N PHE A 139 8.55 -11.09 6.60
CA PHE A 139 9.77 -10.54 6.02
C PHE A 139 11.05 -11.19 6.56
N THR A 140 10.94 -12.25 7.35
CA THR A 140 12.11 -12.93 7.95
C THR A 140 13.10 -13.43 6.89
N LYS A 141 12.60 -13.89 5.74
CA LYS A 141 13.44 -14.33 4.61
C LYS A 141 14.19 -13.19 3.93
N ALA A 142 13.73 -11.94 4.08
CA ALA A 142 14.40 -10.76 3.54
C ALA A 142 15.34 -10.06 4.53
N ARG A 143 15.53 -10.61 5.74
CA ARG A 143 16.43 -10.01 6.75
C ARG A 143 17.82 -9.74 6.17
N GLY A 144 18.36 -8.55 6.46
CA GLY A 144 19.61 -8.06 5.89
C GLY A 144 19.46 -7.43 4.51
N GLY A 145 18.26 -7.45 3.92
CA GLY A 145 17.93 -6.78 2.66
C GLY A 145 17.17 -5.47 2.85
N SER A 146 16.81 -4.87 1.72
CA SER A 146 16.00 -3.66 1.65
C SER A 146 14.52 -3.92 1.89
N VAL A 147 13.75 -2.84 2.13
CA VAL A 147 12.28 -2.92 2.14
C VAL A 147 11.76 -3.46 0.81
N LEU A 148 12.33 -3.06 -0.32
CA LEU A 148 11.94 -3.55 -1.64
C LEU A 148 12.09 -5.08 -1.75
N ASP A 149 13.20 -5.66 -1.23
CA ASP A 149 13.39 -7.11 -1.19
C ASP A 149 12.32 -7.80 -0.35
N GLY A 150 11.92 -7.18 0.76
CA GLY A 150 10.80 -7.66 1.58
C GLY A 150 9.48 -7.66 0.83
N LEU A 151 9.19 -6.58 0.10
CA LEU A 151 7.95 -6.43 -0.64
C LEU A 151 7.79 -7.46 -1.76
N THR A 152 8.87 -7.89 -2.40
CA THR A 152 8.81 -8.96 -3.42
C THR A 152 8.39 -10.33 -2.86
N LEU A 153 8.41 -10.52 -1.53
CA LEU A 153 7.87 -11.72 -0.87
C LEU A 153 6.33 -11.69 -0.76
N ILE A 154 5.71 -10.53 -0.93
CA ILE A 154 4.25 -10.38 -0.85
C ILE A 154 3.61 -11.01 -2.08
N PRO A 155 2.63 -11.93 -1.90
CA PRO A 155 1.94 -12.58 -3.00
C PRO A 155 1.31 -11.58 -3.98
N GLY A 156 1.60 -11.73 -5.28
CA GLY A 156 1.06 -10.89 -6.34
C GLY A 156 1.75 -9.54 -6.51
N LEU A 157 2.64 -9.14 -5.61
CA LEU A 157 3.44 -7.95 -5.77
C LEU A 157 4.62 -8.22 -6.70
N GLN A 158 4.77 -7.41 -7.73
CA GLN A 158 5.80 -7.56 -8.76
C GLN A 158 6.49 -6.23 -9.02
N LEU A 159 7.78 -6.32 -9.32
CA LEU A 159 8.54 -5.20 -9.85
C LEU A 159 8.62 -5.38 -11.38
N GLU A 160 7.84 -4.58 -12.13
CA GLU A 160 7.91 -4.57 -13.61
C GLU A 160 9.04 -3.67 -14.05
N GLY A 161 9.95 -4.22 -14.88
CA GLY A 161 11.21 -3.54 -15.14
C GLY A 161 11.98 -3.30 -13.85
N ALA A 162 12.72 -2.21 -13.78
CA ALA A 162 13.45 -1.81 -12.57
C ALA A 162 12.71 -0.73 -11.74
N ASN A 163 11.51 -0.31 -12.13
CA ASN A 163 10.96 0.97 -11.67
C ASN A 163 9.45 1.02 -11.41
N LYS A 164 8.70 -0.07 -11.58
CA LYS A 164 7.25 -0.05 -11.36
C LYS A 164 6.82 -1.19 -10.45
N LEU A 165 6.22 -0.85 -9.31
CA LEU A 165 5.53 -1.81 -8.46
C LEU A 165 4.11 -2.04 -8.99
N LYS A 166 3.79 -3.30 -9.30
CA LYS A 166 2.47 -3.73 -9.76
C LYS A 166 1.89 -4.81 -8.88
N LEU A 167 0.58 -4.81 -8.76
CA LEU A 167 -0.19 -5.89 -8.14
C LEU A 167 -0.81 -6.76 -9.23
N TYR A 168 -0.51 -8.07 -9.18
CA TYR A 168 -0.94 -9.06 -10.18
C TYR A 168 -0.58 -8.66 -11.61
N GLY A 169 0.48 -7.83 -11.78
CA GLY A 169 0.90 -7.28 -13.08
C GLY A 169 -0.07 -6.32 -13.75
N LEU A 170 -1.24 -6.09 -13.17
CA LEU A 170 -2.33 -5.32 -13.79
C LEU A 170 -2.43 -3.89 -13.26
N SER A 171 -2.28 -3.71 -11.95
CA SER A 171 -2.51 -2.41 -11.30
C SER A 171 -1.22 -1.85 -10.72
N THR A 172 -0.93 -0.58 -10.99
CA THR A 172 0.08 0.18 -10.25
C THR A 172 -0.37 0.39 -8.81
N LEU A 173 0.58 0.60 -7.89
CA LEU A 173 0.32 0.80 -6.48
C LEU A 173 0.63 2.22 -6.04
N ALA A 174 -0.25 2.79 -5.22
CA ALA A 174 0.07 3.98 -4.45
C ALA A 174 0.82 3.55 -3.18
N VAL A 175 2.01 4.10 -2.96
CA VAL A 175 2.84 3.74 -1.80
C VAL A 175 2.63 4.75 -0.67
N TYR A 176 2.38 4.23 0.53
CA TYR A 176 2.24 4.98 1.76
C TYR A 176 3.28 4.49 2.78
N ILE A 177 3.79 5.39 3.59
CA ILE A 177 4.65 5.08 4.74
C ILE A 177 4.01 5.68 5.99
N ASP A 178 3.71 4.83 6.98
CA ASP A 178 2.99 5.20 8.21
C ASP A 178 1.68 5.96 7.95
N GLY A 179 0.93 5.56 6.91
CA GLY A 179 -0.34 6.18 6.50
C GLY A 179 -0.20 7.46 5.69
N ARG A 180 1.01 7.90 5.34
CA ARG A 180 1.27 9.11 4.53
C ARG A 180 1.60 8.74 3.09
N PRO A 181 0.93 9.34 2.09
CA PRO A 181 1.18 9.06 0.68
C PRO A 181 2.59 9.51 0.27
N GLN A 182 3.27 8.71 -0.51
CA GLN A 182 4.54 9.09 -1.12
C GLN A 182 4.23 9.66 -2.51
N ARG A 183 4.10 10.99 -2.59
CA ARG A 183 3.69 11.72 -3.82
C ARG A 183 4.89 11.97 -4.75
N MET A 184 5.64 10.91 -5.01
CA MET A 184 6.84 10.91 -5.84
C MET A 184 6.62 10.04 -7.08
N SER A 185 7.50 10.15 -8.07
CA SER A 185 7.52 9.21 -9.19
C SER A 185 7.81 7.78 -8.70
N GLN A 186 7.40 6.78 -9.47
CA GLN A 186 7.66 5.37 -9.12
C GLN A 186 9.15 5.09 -8.95
N ASP A 187 10.01 5.68 -9.79
CA ASP A 187 11.47 5.54 -9.67
C ASP A 187 12.00 6.07 -8.34
N GLU A 188 11.52 7.25 -7.89
CA GLU A 188 11.93 7.86 -6.63
C GLU A 188 11.45 7.03 -5.43
N VAL A 189 10.22 6.48 -5.50
CA VAL A 189 9.69 5.57 -4.48
C VAL A 189 10.52 4.30 -4.39
N ILE A 190 10.87 3.68 -5.52
CA ILE A 190 11.70 2.47 -5.54
C ILE A 190 13.09 2.75 -4.94
N ALA A 191 13.72 3.88 -5.32
CA ALA A 191 15.00 4.29 -4.76
C ALA A 191 14.91 4.48 -3.23
N LEU A 192 13.83 5.10 -2.72
CA LEU A 192 13.57 5.24 -1.30
C LEU A 192 13.46 3.87 -0.60
N LEU A 193 12.67 2.93 -1.17
CA LEU A 193 12.44 1.59 -0.60
C LEU A 193 13.70 0.72 -0.63
N GLN A 194 14.55 0.87 -1.63
CA GLN A 194 15.86 0.21 -1.72
C GLN A 194 16.84 0.73 -0.66
N GLY A 195 16.72 2.01 -0.28
CA GLY A 195 17.53 2.63 0.77
C GLY A 195 17.07 2.32 2.19
N MET A 196 15.88 1.73 2.40
CA MET A 196 15.34 1.39 3.71
C MET A 196 15.62 -0.09 4.04
N SER A 197 16.05 -0.38 5.28
CA SER A 197 16.22 -1.76 5.74
C SER A 197 14.87 -2.42 6.01
N VAL A 198 14.72 -3.69 5.60
CA VAL A 198 13.54 -4.49 5.93
C VAL A 198 13.32 -4.63 7.44
N SER A 199 14.38 -4.49 8.25
CA SER A 199 14.28 -4.53 9.72
C SER A 199 13.51 -3.35 10.33
N GLU A 200 13.29 -2.28 9.56
CA GLU A 200 12.47 -1.12 9.97
C GLU A 200 10.97 -1.41 9.89
N ILE A 201 10.54 -2.46 9.17
CA ILE A 201 9.13 -2.80 8.97
C ILE A 201 8.54 -3.46 10.21
N ALA A 202 7.41 -2.94 10.69
CA ALA A 202 6.53 -3.61 11.63
C ALA A 202 5.49 -4.47 10.89
N GLN A 203 4.86 -3.90 9.87
CA GLN A 203 3.91 -4.58 9.00
C GLN A 203 3.76 -3.83 7.67
N VAL A 204 3.26 -4.55 6.67
CA VAL A 204 2.85 -3.98 5.38
C VAL A 204 1.37 -4.27 5.18
N GLU A 205 0.61 -3.25 4.83
CA GLU A 205 -0.82 -3.32 4.56
C GLU A 205 -1.05 -3.16 3.06
N LEU A 206 -1.64 -4.16 2.42
CA LEU A 206 -2.07 -4.08 1.03
C LEU A 206 -3.58 -3.85 1.00
N ILE A 207 -3.99 -2.62 0.71
CA ILE A 207 -5.37 -2.17 0.67
C ILE A 207 -5.82 -2.20 -0.79
N ARG A 208 -6.61 -3.20 -1.17
CA ARG A 208 -7.00 -3.41 -2.57
C ARG A 208 -8.12 -2.49 -3.02
N GLU A 209 -9.06 -2.24 -2.12
CA GLU A 209 -10.17 -1.30 -2.34
C GLU A 209 -10.08 -0.19 -1.29
N PRO A 210 -9.38 0.94 -1.62
CA PRO A 210 -9.24 2.06 -0.69
C PRO A 210 -10.59 2.65 -0.30
N GLY A 211 -10.78 2.93 0.99
CA GLY A 211 -11.96 3.57 1.52
C GLY A 211 -11.91 5.10 1.39
N VAL A 212 -12.96 5.78 1.86
CA VAL A 212 -13.11 7.25 1.77
C VAL A 212 -12.04 8.05 2.50
N GLU A 213 -11.29 7.45 3.40
CA GLU A 213 -10.14 8.07 4.08
C GLU A 213 -8.95 8.34 3.16
N TYR A 214 -8.90 7.66 2.01
CA TYR A 214 -7.86 7.84 1.00
C TYR A 214 -8.38 8.74 -0.11
N SER A 215 -7.85 9.97 -0.20
CA SER A 215 -8.29 10.97 -1.17
C SER A 215 -8.16 10.48 -2.62
N GLY A 216 -9.28 10.33 -3.32
CA GLY A 216 -9.35 10.10 -4.76
C GLY A 216 -8.51 8.95 -5.34
N VAL A 217 -7.98 8.05 -4.49
CA VAL A 217 -7.08 6.99 -4.94
C VAL A 217 -7.86 5.88 -5.63
N THR A 218 -7.60 5.67 -6.91
CA THR A 218 -8.22 4.63 -7.75
C THR A 218 -7.43 3.32 -7.79
N THR A 219 -6.16 3.36 -7.35
CA THR A 219 -5.24 2.21 -7.37
C THR A 219 -5.14 1.58 -5.99
N PRO A 220 -4.82 0.28 -5.88
CA PRO A 220 -4.51 -0.33 -4.60
C PRO A 220 -3.38 0.39 -3.86
N ILE A 221 -3.44 0.39 -2.54
CA ILE A 221 -2.47 1.07 -1.67
C ILE A 221 -1.57 0.04 -1.01
N LEU A 222 -0.27 0.30 -1.04
CA LEU A 222 0.74 -0.40 -0.26
C LEU A 222 1.21 0.51 0.88
N ASN A 223 0.76 0.24 2.10
CA ASN A 223 1.10 1.05 3.27
C ASN A 223 2.13 0.33 4.14
N ILE A 224 3.32 0.86 4.23
CA ILE A 224 4.44 0.34 5.01
C ILE A 224 4.42 0.99 6.38
N LYS A 225 4.12 0.20 7.41
CA LYS A 225 4.17 0.65 8.81
C LYS A 225 5.55 0.36 9.38
N ARG A 226 6.25 1.40 9.83
CA ARG A 226 7.55 1.25 10.50
C ARG A 226 7.36 0.89 11.98
N LYS A 227 8.37 0.27 12.58
CA LYS A 227 8.39 -0.04 14.01
C LYS A 227 8.32 1.23 14.84
N THR A 228 7.43 1.26 15.82
CA THR A 228 7.28 2.41 16.74
C THR A 228 8.42 2.51 17.75
N ARG A 229 8.98 1.36 18.16
CA ARG A 229 10.19 1.29 18.99
C ARG A 229 11.31 0.73 18.14
N ALA A 230 12.31 1.54 17.86
CA ALA A 230 13.58 1.08 17.30
C ALA A 230 14.56 0.88 18.46
N ASP A 231 15.45 -0.10 18.32
CA ASP A 231 16.55 -0.26 19.28
C ASP A 231 17.40 1.01 19.29
N GLU A 232 17.83 1.44 20.47
CA GLU A 232 18.66 2.63 20.63
C GLU A 232 20.03 2.50 19.97
N GLY A 233 20.59 3.62 19.55
CA GLY A 233 21.92 3.74 18.96
C GLY A 233 21.89 4.11 17.46
N VAL A 234 23.01 3.90 16.83
CA VAL A 234 23.26 4.17 15.41
C VAL A 234 23.16 2.86 14.62
N LYS A 235 22.31 2.86 13.58
CA LYS A 235 22.16 1.72 12.67
C LYS A 235 22.35 2.16 11.23
N GLY A 236 23.35 1.61 10.55
CA GLY A 236 23.59 1.81 9.14
C GLY A 236 22.99 0.69 8.29
N PHE A 237 22.51 1.03 7.12
CA PHE A 237 22.14 0.11 6.06
C PHE A 237 22.69 0.61 4.73
N THR A 238 23.36 -0.27 4.00
CA THR A 238 23.88 0.04 2.65
C THR A 238 23.45 -1.07 1.70
N SER A 239 22.96 -0.69 0.54
CA SER A 239 22.55 -1.58 -0.55
C SER A 239 23.27 -1.19 -1.83
N LEU A 240 23.90 -2.16 -2.49
CA LEU A 240 24.49 -2.02 -3.83
C LEU A 240 23.73 -2.98 -4.75
N VAL A 241 23.15 -2.45 -5.82
CA VAL A 241 22.38 -3.20 -6.81
C VAL A 241 23.00 -2.99 -8.17
N GLY A 242 23.44 -4.07 -8.82
CA GLY A 242 23.83 -4.10 -10.23
C GLY A 242 22.75 -4.80 -11.04
N THR A 243 22.31 -4.24 -12.15
CA THR A 243 21.31 -4.81 -13.05
C THR A 243 21.84 -4.81 -14.46
N TYR A 244 21.78 -5.94 -15.13
CA TYR A 244 22.11 -6.08 -16.55
C TYR A 244 20.84 -6.42 -17.34
N ASN A 245 20.48 -5.53 -18.27
CA ASN A 245 19.44 -5.74 -19.28
C ASN A 245 19.96 -5.10 -20.58
N GLN A 246 20.72 -5.85 -21.37
CA GLN A 246 21.47 -5.38 -22.53
C GLN A 246 22.49 -4.28 -22.19
N LEU A 247 22.22 -3.44 -21.21
CA LEU A 247 23.09 -2.40 -20.67
C LEU A 247 23.21 -2.57 -19.14
N PHE A 248 24.36 -2.20 -18.60
CA PHE A 248 24.60 -2.31 -17.15
C PHE A 248 24.16 -1.04 -16.44
N SER A 249 23.43 -1.23 -15.37
CA SER A 249 22.93 -0.20 -14.45
C SER A 249 23.38 -0.50 -13.05
N GLU A 250 23.73 0.52 -12.28
CA GLU A 250 24.11 0.39 -10.88
C GLU A 250 23.36 1.39 -9.98
N GLN A 251 23.12 1.00 -8.75
CA GLN A 251 22.55 1.85 -7.72
C GLN A 251 23.21 1.55 -6.37
N LEU A 252 23.66 2.60 -5.72
CA LEU A 252 24.16 2.60 -4.34
C LEU A 252 23.20 3.38 -3.46
N SER A 253 22.71 2.77 -2.39
CA SER A 253 21.84 3.41 -1.40
C SER A 253 22.45 3.22 -0.02
N THR A 254 22.55 4.29 0.75
CA THR A 254 23.02 4.26 2.14
C THR A 254 22.05 5.03 3.03
N ARG A 255 21.75 4.47 4.19
CA ARG A 255 20.90 5.09 5.21
C ARG A 255 21.52 4.87 6.60
N VAL A 256 21.56 5.92 7.38
CA VAL A 256 21.97 5.90 8.78
C VAL A 256 20.77 6.33 9.62
N ASN A 257 20.35 5.48 10.54
CA ASN A 257 19.30 5.74 11.51
C ASN A 257 19.95 6.05 12.86
N LEU A 258 19.49 7.14 13.49
CA LEU A 258 19.95 7.65 14.78
C LEU A 258 18.77 7.59 15.74
N ASN A 259 18.78 6.63 16.67
CA ASN A 259 17.70 6.39 17.61
C ASN A 259 18.20 6.65 19.03
N TYR A 260 17.77 7.75 19.65
CA TYR A 260 18.15 8.11 21.00
C TYR A 260 16.93 8.58 21.80
N GLY A 261 16.61 7.85 22.85
CA GLY A 261 15.51 8.18 23.75
C GLY A 261 14.19 8.40 23.03
N ARG A 262 13.78 9.63 22.88
CA ARG A 262 12.51 10.04 22.24
C ARG A 262 12.63 10.43 20.78
N SER A 263 13.84 10.43 20.22
CA SER A 263 14.13 10.84 18.85
C SER A 263 14.49 9.65 17.99
N ARG A 264 13.91 9.59 16.80
CA ARG A 264 14.27 8.69 15.71
C ARG A 264 14.54 9.53 14.48
N SER A 265 15.79 9.64 14.10
CA SER A 265 16.21 10.43 12.96
C SER A 265 16.92 9.56 11.94
N TYR A 266 16.92 9.99 10.68
CA TYR A 266 17.69 9.33 9.66
C TYR A 266 18.28 10.31 8.65
N VAL A 267 19.37 9.89 8.04
CA VAL A 267 19.94 10.47 6.84
C VAL A 267 20.09 9.38 5.81
N SER A 268 19.71 9.63 4.56
CA SER A 268 19.88 8.67 3.47
C SER A 268 20.38 9.35 2.21
N TYR A 269 21.15 8.59 1.43
CA TYR A 269 21.63 9.00 0.12
C TYR A 269 21.54 7.82 -0.85
N THR A 270 21.01 8.09 -2.05
CA THR A 270 20.97 7.12 -3.13
C THR A 270 21.57 7.74 -4.38
N LEU A 271 22.53 7.04 -4.97
CA LEU A 271 23.12 7.32 -6.28
C LEU A 271 22.67 6.23 -7.25
N GLY A 272 22.05 6.61 -8.36
CA GLY A 272 21.65 5.69 -9.42
C GLY A 272 22.29 6.08 -10.75
N ASN A 273 22.73 5.08 -11.51
CA ASN A 273 23.15 5.22 -12.89
C ASN A 273 22.42 4.15 -13.71
N LYS A 274 21.27 4.54 -14.27
CA LYS A 274 20.42 3.64 -15.05
C LYS A 274 20.73 3.74 -16.53
N ARG A 275 20.78 2.56 -17.17
CA ARG A 275 20.89 2.40 -18.63
C ARG A 275 19.97 1.28 -19.06
N TYR A 276 19.14 1.53 -20.05
CA TYR A 276 18.27 0.50 -20.62
C TYR A 276 17.88 0.85 -22.04
N ARG A 277 17.41 -0.16 -22.76
CA ARG A 277 16.83 -0.03 -24.09
C ARG A 277 15.40 -0.54 -24.04
N GLU A 278 14.50 0.19 -24.67
CA GLU A 278 13.10 -0.19 -24.81
C GLU A 278 12.71 -0.11 -26.28
N THR A 279 12.20 -1.19 -26.81
CA THR A 279 11.74 -1.26 -28.21
C THR A 279 10.24 -1.48 -28.21
N THR A 280 9.50 -0.56 -28.81
CA THR A 280 8.06 -0.66 -28.98
C THR A 280 7.77 -0.94 -30.43
N THR A 281 7.15 -2.09 -30.72
CA THR A 281 6.70 -2.46 -32.07
C THR A 281 5.20 -2.41 -32.13
N LEU A 282 4.65 -1.61 -33.03
CA LEU A 282 3.23 -1.58 -33.33
C LEU A 282 2.85 -2.62 -34.36
N SER A 283 1.57 -3.04 -34.36
CA SER A 283 1.03 -3.97 -35.37
C SER A 283 1.13 -3.46 -36.80
N SER A 284 1.28 -2.14 -36.97
CA SER A 284 1.57 -1.48 -38.25
C SER A 284 3.01 -1.66 -38.75
N GLY A 285 3.88 -2.32 -37.99
CA GLY A 285 5.31 -2.47 -38.29
C GLY A 285 6.17 -1.26 -37.90
N ILE A 286 5.58 -0.22 -37.31
CA ILE A 286 6.35 0.92 -36.79
C ILE A 286 7.11 0.48 -35.55
N VAL A 287 8.42 0.72 -35.55
CA VAL A 287 9.32 0.42 -34.43
C VAL A 287 9.83 1.73 -33.86
N ASP A 288 9.61 1.94 -32.56
CA ASP A 288 10.26 3.00 -31.79
C ASP A 288 11.29 2.39 -30.84
N ASP A 289 12.54 2.72 -31.02
CA ASP A 289 13.66 2.20 -30.27
C ASP A 289 14.25 3.34 -29.41
N LEU A 290 13.98 3.27 -28.11
CA LEU A 290 14.44 4.22 -27.12
C LEU A 290 15.62 3.62 -26.35
N ARG A 291 16.74 4.34 -26.33
CA ARG A 291 17.88 4.05 -25.46
C ARG A 291 18.06 5.14 -24.43
N VAL A 292 18.04 4.78 -23.16
CA VAL A 292 18.44 5.62 -22.03
C VAL A 292 19.89 5.34 -21.69
N ASP A 293 20.78 6.37 -21.84
CA ASP A 293 22.22 6.18 -21.64
C ASP A 293 22.98 7.50 -21.41
N PRO A 294 23.34 7.82 -20.18
CA PRO A 294 22.82 7.33 -18.89
C PRO A 294 21.67 8.18 -18.34
N ARG A 295 21.01 7.66 -17.31
CA ARG A 295 20.25 8.46 -16.34
C ARG A 295 20.98 8.44 -15.02
N VAL A 296 21.65 9.52 -14.68
CA VAL A 296 22.30 9.71 -13.38
C VAL A 296 21.33 10.38 -12.42
N SER A 297 21.10 9.79 -11.28
CA SER A 297 20.16 10.31 -10.27
C SER A 297 20.76 10.35 -8.88
N HIS A 298 20.41 11.39 -8.13
CA HIS A 298 20.79 11.60 -6.74
C HIS A 298 19.52 11.78 -5.92
N GLN A 299 19.40 11.07 -4.80
CA GLN A 299 18.33 11.26 -3.85
C GLN A 299 18.92 11.43 -2.45
N VAL A 300 18.56 12.51 -1.77
CA VAL A 300 18.92 12.79 -0.37
C VAL A 300 17.66 12.79 0.46
N GLY A 301 17.64 12.03 1.56
CA GLY A 301 16.53 11.98 2.49
C GLY A 301 17.00 12.31 3.91
N LEU A 302 16.23 13.15 4.59
CA LEU A 302 16.38 13.49 6.00
C LEU A 302 15.04 13.32 6.68
N GLY A 303 15.02 12.81 7.90
CA GLY A 303 13.78 12.73 8.65
C GLY A 303 14.03 12.58 10.14
N THR A 304 13.03 13.01 10.92
CA THR A 304 13.03 12.87 12.37
C THR A 304 11.60 12.65 12.85
N ASP A 305 11.46 11.79 13.84
CA ASP A 305 10.23 11.54 14.61
C ASP A 305 10.55 11.76 16.09
N LEU A 306 9.89 12.71 16.74
CA LEU A 306 10.07 13.07 18.14
C LEU A 306 8.84 12.68 18.95
N THR A 307 9.01 11.86 19.98
CA THR A 307 7.95 11.57 20.97
C THR A 307 8.01 12.59 22.08
N LEU A 308 7.06 13.53 22.12
CA LEU A 308 7.06 14.65 23.07
C LEU A 308 6.49 14.26 24.44
N GLY A 309 5.88 13.07 24.59
CA GLY A 309 5.19 12.61 25.79
C GLY A 309 3.70 12.99 25.81
N LYS A 310 2.96 12.47 26.82
CA LYS A 310 1.50 12.70 26.96
C LYS A 310 0.70 12.42 25.66
N GLY A 311 1.14 11.44 24.84
CA GLY A 311 0.49 11.07 23.59
C GLY A 311 0.83 11.92 22.37
N HIS A 312 1.72 12.90 22.48
CA HIS A 312 2.15 13.74 21.37
C HIS A 312 3.39 13.19 20.68
N SER A 313 3.39 13.19 19.35
CA SER A 313 4.56 12.99 18.51
C SER A 313 4.58 14.02 17.39
N LEU A 314 5.77 14.52 17.08
CA LEU A 314 6.03 15.45 16.00
C LEU A 314 7.08 14.84 15.07
N GLY A 315 6.91 15.00 13.76
CA GLY A 315 7.93 14.56 12.84
C GLY A 315 8.06 15.46 11.63
N ALA A 316 9.23 15.40 11.04
CA ALA A 316 9.57 16.10 9.82
C ALA A 316 10.31 15.16 8.87
N GLN A 317 10.02 15.28 7.59
CA GLN A 317 10.72 14.57 6.52
C GLN A 317 11.02 15.53 5.38
N PHE A 318 12.22 15.46 4.88
CA PHE A 318 12.69 16.17 3.71
C PHE A 318 13.29 15.17 2.72
N LEU A 319 12.96 15.32 1.45
CA LEU A 319 13.51 14.50 0.38
C LEU A 319 13.84 15.40 -0.81
N GLY A 320 15.08 15.33 -1.28
CA GLY A 320 15.56 16.00 -2.46
C GLY A 320 16.00 15.01 -3.53
N ASN A 321 15.54 15.19 -4.76
CA ASN A 321 15.91 14.36 -5.91
C ASN A 321 16.43 15.25 -7.02
N TYR A 322 17.48 14.77 -7.71
CA TYR A 322 17.98 15.34 -8.94
C TYR A 322 18.31 14.23 -9.93
N ALA A 323 17.98 14.41 -11.20
CA ALA A 323 18.44 13.52 -12.25
C ALA A 323 18.79 14.26 -13.54
N ASP A 324 19.75 13.70 -14.26
CA ASP A 324 20.17 14.07 -15.62
C ASP A 324 20.05 12.82 -16.49
N GLU A 325 19.14 12.85 -17.45
CA GLU A 325 18.78 11.72 -18.30
C GLU A 325 19.02 12.05 -19.76
N ARG A 326 19.65 11.14 -20.48
CA ARG A 326 19.86 11.24 -21.93
C ARG A 326 19.07 10.13 -22.62
N LEU A 327 18.17 10.55 -23.50
CA LEU A 327 17.35 9.68 -24.33
C LEU A 327 17.86 9.74 -25.77
N ARG A 328 18.04 8.59 -26.39
CA ARG A 328 18.40 8.47 -27.81
C ARG A 328 17.36 7.61 -28.51
N PHE A 329 16.91 8.08 -29.65
CA PHE A 329 15.91 7.40 -30.48
C PHE A 329 16.55 6.88 -31.76
N SER A 330 15.97 5.86 -32.37
CA SER A 330 16.49 5.18 -33.57
C SER A 330 16.71 6.09 -34.77
N GLN A 331 16.01 7.21 -34.84
CA GLN A 331 16.08 8.16 -35.97
C GLN A 331 17.07 9.33 -35.73
N GLY A 332 18.05 9.15 -34.86
CA GLY A 332 19.08 10.16 -34.59
C GLY A 332 18.63 11.30 -33.67
N MET A 333 17.39 11.32 -33.23
CA MET A 333 16.92 12.30 -32.25
C MET A 333 17.49 12.00 -30.86
N SER A 334 17.82 13.06 -30.12
CA SER A 334 18.20 12.92 -28.73
C SER A 334 17.48 13.95 -27.85
N ASN A 335 17.13 13.51 -26.65
CA ASN A 335 16.58 14.37 -25.62
C ASN A 335 17.50 14.35 -24.40
N ARG A 336 17.67 15.50 -23.76
CA ARG A 336 18.27 15.58 -22.43
C ARG A 336 17.26 16.17 -21.48
N ILE A 337 16.98 15.45 -20.40
CA ILE A 337 16.03 15.85 -19.38
C ILE A 337 16.78 16.02 -18.07
N LYS A 338 16.77 17.22 -17.52
CA LYS A 338 17.21 17.47 -16.15
C LYS A 338 15.98 17.77 -15.32
N TRP A 339 15.85 17.11 -14.19
CA TRP A 339 14.76 17.38 -13.27
C TRP A 339 15.24 17.35 -11.83
N SER A 340 14.58 18.16 -11.00
CA SER A 340 14.80 18.18 -9.56
C SER A 340 13.46 18.27 -8.86
N ASN A 341 13.32 17.54 -7.76
CA ASN A 341 12.15 17.56 -6.91
C ASN A 341 12.57 17.71 -5.46
N LEU A 342 11.88 18.59 -4.74
CA LEU A 342 12.01 18.77 -3.31
C LEU A 342 10.67 18.47 -2.66
N TYR A 343 10.67 17.64 -1.63
CA TYR A 343 9.49 17.27 -0.85
C TYR A 343 9.76 17.56 0.61
N ALA A 344 8.81 18.17 1.29
CA ALA A 344 8.84 18.40 2.71
C ALA A 344 7.52 17.97 3.32
N THR A 345 7.57 17.23 4.42
CA THR A 345 6.40 16.81 5.18
C THR A 345 6.62 17.09 6.65
N LEU A 346 5.68 17.79 7.27
CA LEU A 346 5.60 17.97 8.72
C LEU A 346 4.35 17.25 9.21
N PHE A 347 4.45 16.55 10.30
CA PHE A 347 3.29 15.87 10.86
C PHE A 347 3.32 15.90 12.38
N HIS A 348 2.13 16.04 12.95
CA HIS A 348 1.89 15.95 14.37
C HIS A 348 0.82 14.88 14.60
N THR A 349 1.04 14.02 15.59
CA THR A 349 0.04 13.04 16.00
C THR A 349 -0.18 13.21 17.49
N PHE A 350 -1.43 13.34 17.88
CA PHE A 350 -1.86 13.26 19.27
C PHE A 350 -2.72 12.02 19.49
N ARG A 351 -2.44 11.26 20.55
CA ARG A 351 -3.20 10.07 20.93
C ARG A 351 -3.59 10.17 22.40
N ALA A 352 -4.90 10.21 22.66
CA ALA A 352 -5.50 10.03 23.98
C ALA A 352 -6.11 8.62 24.09
N SER A 353 -6.68 8.29 25.23
CA SER A 353 -7.29 6.97 25.47
C SER A 353 -8.44 6.63 24.52
N ARG A 354 -9.23 7.63 24.11
CA ARG A 354 -10.43 7.45 23.27
C ARG A 354 -10.35 8.12 21.92
N TRP A 355 -9.44 9.05 21.69
CA TRP A 355 -9.36 9.76 20.42
C TRP A 355 -7.92 10.03 19.98
N SER A 356 -7.75 10.21 18.71
CA SER A 356 -6.47 10.62 18.11
C SER A 356 -6.72 11.68 17.05
N LEU A 357 -5.75 12.57 16.90
CA LEU A 357 -5.70 13.57 15.85
C LEU A 357 -4.33 13.50 15.17
N GLN A 358 -4.33 13.39 13.86
CA GLN A 358 -3.14 13.51 13.04
C GLN A 358 -3.28 14.76 12.16
N THR A 359 -2.27 15.62 12.19
CA THR A 359 -2.14 16.77 11.31
C THR A 359 -0.94 16.55 10.42
N THR A 360 -1.10 16.74 9.11
CA THR A 360 -0.02 16.59 8.14
C THR A 360 0.02 17.83 7.24
N ALA A 361 1.18 18.45 7.13
CA ALA A 361 1.45 19.52 6.18
C ALA A 361 2.52 19.03 5.18
N GLU A 362 2.22 19.11 3.90
CA GLU A 362 3.09 18.66 2.82
C GLU A 362 3.35 19.79 1.84
N GLY A 363 4.57 19.86 1.35
CA GLY A 363 4.94 20.76 0.27
C GLY A 363 5.90 20.09 -0.69
N SER A 364 5.77 20.38 -1.97
CA SER A 364 6.77 19.97 -2.96
C SER A 364 6.99 21.04 -4.02
N ARG A 365 8.20 21.07 -4.56
CA ARG A 365 8.55 21.83 -5.75
C ARG A 365 9.34 20.94 -6.69
N GLY A 366 8.85 20.80 -7.91
CA GLY A 366 9.51 20.09 -8.99
C GLY A 366 9.85 21.03 -10.13
N SER A 367 11.03 20.88 -10.70
CA SER A 367 11.41 21.55 -11.94
C SER A 367 11.94 20.55 -12.95
N SER A 368 11.62 20.75 -14.23
CA SER A 368 12.22 20.00 -15.32
C SER A 368 12.69 20.92 -16.45
N ASP A 369 13.84 20.60 -17.02
CA ASP A 369 14.40 21.24 -18.22
C ASP A 369 14.60 20.13 -19.27
N LEU A 370 13.71 20.10 -20.24
CA LEU A 370 13.79 19.19 -21.38
C LEU A 370 14.41 19.95 -22.56
N ARG A 371 15.52 19.46 -23.07
CA ARG A 371 16.15 19.91 -24.31
C ARG A 371 16.08 18.79 -25.34
N ARG A 372 15.63 19.13 -26.50
CA ARG A 372 15.51 18.21 -27.62
C ARG A 372 16.40 18.69 -28.76
N ASP A 373 17.28 17.81 -29.19
CA ASP A 373 18.11 18.00 -30.39
C ASP A 373 17.41 17.27 -31.54
N GLN A 374 16.91 18.04 -32.51
CA GLN A 374 16.26 17.56 -33.75
C GLN A 374 17.04 18.04 -35.00
N GLY A 375 18.33 18.32 -34.88
CA GLY A 375 19.16 18.90 -35.92
C GLY A 375 18.91 20.41 -36.09
N ALA A 376 18.02 20.83 -36.97
CA ALA A 376 17.78 22.26 -37.26
C ALA A 376 16.86 22.96 -36.24
N MET A 377 16.23 22.26 -35.30
CA MET A 377 15.30 22.83 -34.33
C MET A 377 15.60 22.32 -32.91
N ASP A 378 16.22 23.16 -32.10
CA ASP A 378 16.31 22.98 -30.65
C ASP A 378 15.00 23.43 -30.00
N VAL A 379 14.30 22.49 -29.38
CA VAL A 379 13.09 22.75 -28.59
C VAL A 379 13.40 22.54 -27.11
N ALA A 380 13.24 23.57 -26.31
CA ALA A 380 13.39 23.45 -24.87
C ALA A 380 12.02 23.69 -24.17
N THR A 381 11.72 22.83 -23.18
CA THR A 381 10.55 23.00 -22.31
C THR A 381 11.04 23.11 -20.88
N LYS A 382 10.57 24.10 -20.15
CA LYS A 382 10.83 24.27 -18.73
C LYS A 382 9.53 24.21 -17.96
N ASP A 383 9.46 23.30 -16.98
CA ASP A 383 8.33 23.15 -16.08
C ASP A 383 8.73 23.50 -14.64
N ASP A 384 7.88 24.23 -13.92
CA ASP A 384 7.94 24.48 -12.48
C ASP A 384 6.60 24.03 -11.87
N ASN A 385 6.63 23.02 -11.04
CA ASN A 385 5.45 22.43 -10.39
C ASN A 385 5.56 22.68 -8.89
N ARG A 386 4.50 23.20 -8.27
CA ARG A 386 4.42 23.45 -6.83
C ARG A 386 3.16 22.81 -6.28
N PHE A 387 3.31 22.15 -5.16
CA PHE A 387 2.22 21.52 -4.43
C PHE A 387 2.31 21.90 -2.96
N ALA A 388 1.16 22.19 -2.35
CA ALA A 388 1.04 22.35 -0.91
C ALA A 388 -0.26 21.69 -0.44
N ARG A 389 -0.25 21.04 0.73
CA ARG A 389 -1.40 20.37 1.33
C ARG A 389 -1.35 20.44 2.84
N ILE A 390 -2.52 20.64 3.44
CA ILE A 390 -2.74 20.44 4.87
C ILE A 390 -3.88 19.44 5.02
N ALA A 391 -3.70 18.41 5.85
CA ALA A 391 -4.70 17.41 6.15
C ALA A 391 -4.82 17.19 7.65
N LEU A 392 -6.05 16.94 8.09
CA LEU A 392 -6.45 16.61 9.47
C LEU A 392 -7.18 15.28 9.43
N ASP A 393 -6.74 14.31 10.22
CA ASP A 393 -7.39 13.01 10.41
C ASP A 393 -7.69 12.81 11.90
N PHE A 394 -8.94 12.61 12.20
CA PHE A 394 -9.48 12.42 13.54
C PHE A 394 -10.09 11.04 13.68
N ALA A 395 -9.82 10.36 14.78
CA ALA A 395 -10.50 9.13 15.15
C ALA A 395 -10.98 9.21 16.60
N HIS A 396 -12.22 8.82 16.85
CA HIS A 396 -12.83 8.80 18.17
C HIS A 396 -13.55 7.50 18.44
N ARG A 397 -13.16 6.82 19.52
CA ARG A 397 -13.86 5.62 20.00
C ARG A 397 -15.10 6.05 20.77
N LEU A 398 -16.26 6.01 20.14
CA LEU A 398 -17.55 6.37 20.73
C LEU A 398 -17.96 5.38 21.83
N SER A 399 -17.72 4.08 21.56
CA SER A 399 -17.99 3.00 22.50
C SER A 399 -17.02 1.82 22.30
N SER A 400 -17.22 0.70 22.98
CA SER A 400 -16.49 -0.54 22.69
C SER A 400 -16.81 -1.12 21.29
N ILE A 401 -17.95 -0.73 20.72
CA ILE A 401 -18.42 -1.20 19.41
C ILE A 401 -18.10 -0.20 18.30
N PHE A 402 -18.35 1.08 18.51
CA PHE A 402 -18.33 2.10 17.47
C PHE A 402 -17.10 3.01 17.53
N THR A 403 -16.52 3.28 16.36
CA THR A 403 -15.44 4.27 16.18
C THR A 403 -15.81 5.20 15.03
N LEU A 404 -15.77 6.50 15.30
CA LEU A 404 -15.93 7.55 14.30
C LEU A 404 -14.55 7.97 13.77
N TYR A 405 -14.44 8.08 12.47
CA TYR A 405 -13.32 8.69 11.78
C TYR A 405 -13.83 9.88 10.99
N ALA A 406 -13.09 10.97 10.99
CA ALA A 406 -13.40 12.16 10.20
C ALA A 406 -12.09 12.80 9.76
N GLY A 407 -12.08 13.44 8.61
CA GLY A 407 -10.91 14.18 8.16
C GLY A 407 -11.28 15.25 7.17
N ALA A 408 -10.37 16.19 7.03
CA ALA A 408 -10.47 17.27 6.07
C ALA A 408 -9.09 17.57 5.49
N GLU A 409 -9.05 17.95 4.23
CA GLU A 409 -7.83 18.39 3.60
C GLU A 409 -8.07 19.54 2.64
N VAL A 410 -7.07 20.41 2.53
CA VAL A 410 -6.99 21.44 1.51
C VAL A 410 -5.64 21.28 0.80
N SER A 411 -5.66 21.34 -0.53
CA SER A 411 -4.44 21.32 -1.30
C SER A 411 -4.48 22.35 -2.45
N ARG A 412 -3.28 22.79 -2.82
CA ARG A 412 -3.05 23.69 -3.93
C ARG A 412 -1.99 23.12 -4.86
N VAL A 413 -2.29 23.11 -6.15
CA VAL A 413 -1.33 22.80 -7.22
C VAL A 413 -1.11 24.05 -8.06
N ALA A 414 0.14 24.32 -8.40
CA ALA A 414 0.51 25.36 -9.34
C ALA A 414 1.53 24.79 -10.34
N VAL A 415 1.26 24.93 -11.62
CA VAL A 415 2.14 24.50 -12.72
C VAL A 415 2.39 25.68 -13.59
N ASP A 416 3.66 25.94 -13.90
CA ASP A 416 4.12 26.93 -14.87
C ASP A 416 5.01 26.18 -15.87
N SER A 417 4.62 26.14 -17.16
CA SER A 417 5.37 25.46 -18.22
C SER A 417 5.62 26.42 -19.37
N ARG A 418 6.85 26.45 -19.87
CA ARG A 418 7.28 27.33 -20.97
C ARG A 418 7.91 26.53 -22.08
N LEU A 419 7.39 26.71 -23.29
CA LEU A 419 7.95 26.15 -24.50
C LEU A 419 8.76 27.23 -25.25
N THR A 420 10.08 27.02 -25.34
CA THR A 420 11.00 28.07 -25.83
C THR A 420 10.83 28.34 -27.34
N SER A 421 10.36 27.36 -28.12
CA SER A 421 10.24 27.50 -29.60
C SER A 421 9.04 28.34 -30.07
N ARG A 422 8.03 28.57 -29.22
CA ARG A 422 6.80 29.26 -29.60
C ARG A 422 6.38 30.42 -28.68
N ALA A 423 7.18 30.73 -27.68
CA ALA A 423 6.81 31.66 -26.60
C ALA A 423 5.47 31.29 -25.90
N ASP A 424 5.05 30.04 -26.03
CA ASP A 424 3.83 29.54 -25.39
C ASP A 424 4.10 29.31 -23.90
N GLU A 425 3.28 29.93 -23.07
CA GLU A 425 3.33 29.75 -21.62
C GLU A 425 2.03 29.09 -21.16
N LEU A 426 2.16 28.00 -20.40
CA LEU A 426 1.06 27.39 -19.70
C LEU A 426 1.11 27.77 -18.25
N THR A 427 0.00 28.20 -17.70
CA THR A 427 -0.20 28.29 -16.26
C THR A 427 -1.39 27.46 -15.84
N LEU A 428 -1.26 26.74 -14.72
CA LEU A 428 -2.36 26.03 -14.08
C LEU A 428 -2.35 26.32 -12.59
N ARG A 429 -3.54 26.61 -12.05
CA ARG A 429 -3.76 26.82 -10.62
C ARG A 429 -4.98 26.00 -10.22
N GLU A 430 -4.80 25.13 -9.24
CA GLU A 430 -5.83 24.23 -8.77
C GLU A 430 -5.94 24.29 -7.24
N TRP A 431 -7.16 24.37 -6.73
CA TRP A 431 -7.49 24.18 -5.33
C TRP A 431 -8.37 22.95 -5.18
N ASN A 432 -8.05 22.11 -4.19
CA ASN A 432 -8.90 20.99 -3.79
C ASN A 432 -9.23 21.14 -2.32
N ILE A 433 -10.51 20.96 -1.97
CA ILE A 433 -11.03 20.97 -0.60
C ILE A 433 -11.84 19.69 -0.45
N GLU A 434 -11.43 18.85 0.48
CA GLU A 434 -12.06 17.55 0.66
C GLU A 434 -12.34 17.28 2.13
N GLY A 435 -13.43 16.56 2.41
CA GLY A 435 -13.75 16.12 3.76
C GLY A 435 -14.39 14.75 3.74
N TYR A 436 -14.11 13.93 4.76
CA TYR A 436 -14.72 12.63 4.90
C TYR A 436 -15.21 12.34 6.32
N THR A 437 -16.18 11.46 6.40
CA THR A 437 -16.60 10.83 7.65
C THR A 437 -16.78 9.32 7.43
N LYS A 438 -16.40 8.52 8.42
CA LYS A 438 -16.53 7.07 8.40
C LYS A 438 -16.90 6.57 9.79
N LEU A 439 -17.98 5.78 9.88
CA LEU A 439 -18.39 5.12 11.10
C LEU A 439 -18.05 3.63 10.99
N GLY A 440 -17.12 3.19 11.83
CA GLY A 440 -16.75 1.78 11.98
C GLY A 440 -17.46 1.14 13.16
N PHE A 441 -17.76 -0.14 13.04
CA PHE A 441 -18.28 -0.96 14.14
C PHE A 441 -17.54 -2.29 14.24
N ARG A 442 -17.47 -2.83 15.46
CA ARG A 442 -16.81 -4.12 15.73
C ARG A 442 -17.57 -4.89 16.78
N LEU A 443 -18.09 -6.06 16.39
CA LEU A 443 -18.68 -7.09 17.23
C LEU A 443 -17.80 -8.35 17.16
N PRO A 444 -17.99 -9.36 18.01
CA PRO A 444 -17.10 -10.53 18.06
C PRO A 444 -16.92 -11.26 16.73
N LYS A 445 -17.98 -11.41 15.94
CA LYS A 445 -17.96 -12.13 14.66
C LYS A 445 -18.23 -11.24 13.44
N VAL A 446 -18.72 -10.01 13.65
CA VAL A 446 -19.11 -9.08 12.59
C VAL A 446 -18.44 -7.76 12.82
N SER A 447 -17.82 -7.20 11.78
CA SER A 447 -17.28 -5.84 11.82
C SER A 447 -17.49 -5.18 10.47
N GLY A 448 -17.44 -3.87 10.44
CA GLY A 448 -17.59 -3.16 9.19
C GLY A 448 -17.52 -1.65 9.36
N PHE A 449 -17.75 -0.96 8.28
CA PHE A 449 -17.85 0.50 8.27
C PHE A 449 -18.73 0.98 7.12
N VAL A 450 -19.20 2.21 7.26
CA VAL A 450 -19.77 3.04 6.19
C VAL A 450 -19.09 4.40 6.21
N GLY A 451 -18.84 4.96 5.04
CA GLY A 451 -18.14 6.24 4.92
C GLY A 451 -18.58 7.04 3.70
N LEU A 452 -18.45 8.35 3.84
CA LEU A 452 -18.75 9.35 2.81
C LEU A 452 -17.58 10.32 2.70
N ARG A 453 -17.25 10.75 1.49
CA ARG A 453 -16.30 11.84 1.19
C ARG A 453 -16.92 12.79 0.20
N ILE A 454 -16.72 14.08 0.43
CA ILE A 454 -17.02 15.14 -0.50
C ILE A 454 -15.70 15.76 -0.93
N ALA A 455 -15.47 15.87 -2.23
CA ALA A 455 -14.24 16.39 -2.82
C ALA A 455 -14.59 17.53 -3.80
N GLY A 456 -14.23 18.75 -3.44
CA GLY A 456 -14.39 19.95 -4.28
C GLY A 456 -13.12 20.28 -5.06
N GLU A 457 -13.26 20.73 -6.28
CA GLU A 457 -12.18 21.18 -7.16
C GLU A 457 -12.49 22.56 -7.76
N ASP A 458 -11.51 23.44 -7.76
CA ASP A 458 -11.48 24.68 -8.56
C ASP A 458 -10.16 24.72 -9.32
N ARG A 459 -10.23 24.61 -10.66
CA ARG A 459 -9.07 24.54 -11.54
C ARG A 459 -9.17 25.63 -12.61
N LYS A 460 -8.11 26.42 -12.70
CA LYS A 460 -7.94 27.49 -13.72
C LYS A 460 -6.66 27.24 -14.48
N GLY A 461 -6.74 27.26 -15.79
CA GLY A 461 -5.57 27.17 -16.66
C GLY A 461 -5.62 28.20 -17.75
N SER A 462 -4.44 28.71 -18.12
CA SER A 462 -4.24 29.62 -19.25
C SER A 462 -3.21 29.03 -20.18
N LEU A 463 -3.54 28.99 -21.45
CA LEU A 463 -2.69 28.58 -22.54
C LEU A 463 -2.31 29.82 -23.35
N GLY A 464 -1.05 30.24 -23.28
CA GLY A 464 -0.48 31.33 -24.10
C GLY A 464 -0.62 31.05 -25.59
N GLY A 465 -0.31 32.06 -26.44
CA GLY A 465 -0.37 31.90 -27.90
C GLY A 465 -1.77 31.88 -28.49
N GLY A 466 -2.80 32.31 -27.75
CA GLY A 466 -4.17 32.37 -28.25
C GLY A 466 -4.96 31.07 -28.21
N LEU A 467 -4.43 30.04 -27.51
CA LEU A 467 -5.09 28.73 -27.36
C LEU A 467 -6.21 28.72 -26.30
N GLY A 468 -6.38 29.82 -25.57
CA GLY A 468 -7.50 30.06 -24.67
C GLY A 468 -7.29 29.67 -23.22
N ASP A 469 -8.22 30.10 -22.39
CA ASP A 469 -8.28 29.79 -20.99
C ASP A 469 -9.29 28.66 -20.75
N PHE A 470 -9.06 27.84 -19.76
CA PHE A 470 -10.07 26.89 -19.30
C PHE A 470 -10.33 27.03 -17.82
N PHE A 471 -11.57 26.82 -17.45
CA PHE A 471 -12.02 26.81 -16.07
C PHE A 471 -12.81 25.54 -15.80
N ARG A 472 -12.54 24.91 -14.68
CA ARG A 472 -13.31 23.76 -14.23
C ARG A 472 -13.54 23.86 -12.73
N SER A 473 -14.78 23.69 -12.32
CA SER A 473 -15.18 23.57 -10.93
C SER A 473 -16.12 22.36 -10.81
N GLY A 474 -16.00 21.59 -9.76
CA GLY A 474 -16.81 20.41 -9.56
C GLY A 474 -16.79 19.94 -8.11
N THR A 475 -17.81 19.17 -7.74
CA THR A 475 -17.90 18.52 -6.43
C THR A 475 -18.29 17.07 -6.63
N GLU A 476 -17.49 16.17 -6.04
CA GLU A 476 -17.62 14.74 -6.15
C GLU A 476 -18.07 14.14 -4.81
N LEU A 477 -19.05 13.24 -4.85
CA LEU A 477 -19.47 12.45 -3.69
C LEU A 477 -18.94 11.02 -3.82
N LEU A 478 -18.09 10.60 -2.89
CA LEU A 478 -17.56 9.25 -2.82
C LEU A 478 -18.15 8.50 -1.64
N THR A 479 -18.36 7.21 -1.83
CA THR A 479 -18.91 6.32 -0.82
C THR A 479 -18.02 5.11 -0.63
N SER A 480 -17.92 4.60 0.60
CA SER A 480 -17.33 3.29 0.86
C SER A 480 -18.08 2.58 1.98
N ALA A 481 -18.18 1.27 1.89
CA ALA A 481 -18.77 0.43 2.93
C ALA A 481 -18.10 -0.93 2.92
N SER A 482 -17.94 -1.53 4.10
CA SER A 482 -17.43 -2.89 4.22
C SER A 482 -18.18 -3.62 5.34
N LEU A 483 -18.50 -4.87 5.08
CA LEU A 483 -19.07 -5.80 6.05
C LEU A 483 -18.20 -7.06 6.07
N ARG A 484 -17.69 -7.41 7.24
CA ARG A 484 -16.87 -8.60 7.48
C ARG A 484 -17.61 -9.51 8.43
N TYR A 485 -17.67 -10.79 8.11
CA TYR A 485 -18.23 -11.85 8.93
C TYR A 485 -17.20 -12.97 9.12
N ALA A 486 -16.85 -13.27 10.36
CA ALA A 486 -15.90 -14.31 10.74
C ALA A 486 -16.63 -15.33 11.66
N PRO A 487 -17.32 -16.34 11.08
CA PRO A 487 -18.09 -17.32 11.86
C PRO A 487 -17.20 -18.19 12.76
N ALA A 488 -15.99 -18.51 12.29
CA ALA A 488 -14.98 -19.30 12.97
C ALA A 488 -13.58 -18.71 12.78
N ARG A 489 -12.57 -19.23 13.50
CA ARG A 489 -11.19 -18.73 13.43
C ARG A 489 -10.57 -18.80 12.03
N ASP A 490 -10.99 -19.79 11.26
CA ASP A 490 -10.36 -20.10 9.97
C ASP A 490 -11.21 -19.66 8.77
N HIS A 491 -12.37 -19.06 9.00
CA HIS A 491 -13.29 -18.63 7.96
C HIS A 491 -13.60 -17.14 8.09
N GLU A 492 -13.38 -16.40 7.03
CA GLU A 492 -13.74 -14.99 6.94
C GLU A 492 -14.38 -14.68 5.60
N LEU A 493 -15.51 -14.01 5.62
CA LEU A 493 -16.19 -13.47 4.46
C LEU A 493 -16.25 -11.96 4.57
N SER A 494 -15.91 -11.22 3.52
CA SER A 494 -16.08 -9.78 3.50
C SER A 494 -16.66 -9.28 2.19
N LEU A 495 -17.59 -8.35 2.30
CA LEU A 495 -18.17 -7.61 1.17
C LEU A 495 -17.75 -6.16 1.33
N THR A 496 -17.13 -5.59 0.28
CA THR A 496 -16.62 -4.22 0.28
C THR A 496 -17.12 -3.49 -0.95
N HIS A 497 -17.68 -2.30 -0.74
CA HIS A 497 -17.96 -1.31 -1.77
C HIS A 497 -17.00 -0.13 -1.63
N SER A 498 -16.47 0.36 -2.75
CA SER A 498 -15.67 1.59 -2.81
C SER A 498 -16.01 2.41 -4.04
N SER A 499 -15.93 3.73 -3.92
CA SER A 499 -15.94 4.63 -5.06
C SER A 499 -14.74 5.55 -5.04
N SER A 500 -14.27 5.91 -6.22
CA SER A 500 -13.09 6.75 -6.43
C SER A 500 -13.24 7.55 -7.72
N TYR A 501 -12.38 8.56 -7.90
CA TYR A 501 -12.36 9.35 -9.13
C TYR A 501 -10.93 9.47 -9.68
N THR A 502 -10.81 9.69 -11.00
CA THR A 502 -9.54 10.05 -11.65
C THR A 502 -9.75 11.32 -12.43
N ARG A 503 -9.06 12.38 -12.03
CA ARG A 503 -9.07 13.67 -12.76
C ARG A 503 -8.06 13.64 -13.90
N PRO A 504 -8.33 14.29 -15.04
CA PRO A 504 -7.35 14.46 -16.09
C PRO A 504 -6.09 15.15 -15.54
N SER A 505 -4.92 14.66 -15.93
CA SER A 505 -3.67 15.34 -15.58
C SER A 505 -3.57 16.67 -16.33
N TYR A 506 -2.79 17.60 -15.78
CA TYR A 506 -2.58 18.88 -16.46
C TYR A 506 -2.00 18.70 -17.88
N ARG A 507 -1.14 17.70 -18.08
CA ARG A 507 -0.54 17.38 -19.38
C ARG A 507 -1.57 16.88 -20.38
N ASP A 508 -2.60 16.17 -19.93
CA ASP A 508 -3.66 15.65 -20.78
C ASP A 508 -4.64 16.76 -21.25
N LEU A 509 -4.73 17.86 -20.49
CA LEU A 509 -5.59 18.99 -20.81
C LEU A 509 -4.94 20.01 -21.74
N LEU A 510 -3.61 19.95 -21.92
CA LEU A 510 -2.87 20.91 -22.71
C LEU A 510 -3.22 20.84 -24.19
N GLY A 511 -3.71 21.93 -24.77
CA GLY A 511 -4.07 22.03 -26.18
C GLY A 511 -2.89 22.07 -27.16
N TYR A 512 -1.64 21.89 -26.72
CA TYR A 512 -0.49 21.89 -27.60
C TYR A 512 0.03 20.48 -27.89
N THR A 513 0.62 20.31 -29.06
CA THR A 513 1.24 19.06 -29.47
C THR A 513 2.66 18.97 -28.94
N SER A 514 2.96 17.97 -28.12
CA SER A 514 4.34 17.64 -27.73
C SER A 514 4.82 16.41 -28.51
N ILE A 515 6.11 16.38 -28.87
CA ILE A 515 6.72 15.21 -29.50
C ILE A 515 7.12 14.26 -28.39
N ALA A 516 6.51 13.07 -28.33
CA ALA A 516 6.84 12.06 -27.30
C ALA A 516 8.07 11.23 -27.69
N SER A 517 8.20 10.90 -28.99
CA SER A 517 9.35 10.21 -29.57
C SER A 517 9.48 10.59 -31.06
N ALA A 518 10.37 9.93 -31.79
CA ALA A 518 10.49 10.08 -33.25
C ALA A 518 9.20 9.69 -33.97
N ALA A 519 8.49 8.66 -33.48
CA ALA A 519 7.28 8.13 -34.09
C ALA A 519 5.99 8.76 -33.53
N PHE A 520 6.01 9.27 -32.29
CA PHE A 520 4.82 9.65 -31.55
C PHE A 520 4.79 11.14 -31.19
N ARG A 521 3.66 11.77 -31.46
CA ARG A 521 3.27 13.07 -30.94
C ARG A 521 2.20 12.89 -29.89
N ARG A 522 2.15 13.72 -28.88
CA ARG A 522 1.05 13.75 -27.90
C ARG A 522 0.36 15.09 -27.95
N GLU A 523 -0.95 15.04 -28.06
CA GLU A 523 -1.82 16.21 -28.08
C GLU A 523 -2.73 16.20 -26.84
N GLY A 524 -2.93 17.37 -26.23
CA GLY A 524 -3.86 17.51 -25.12
C GLY A 524 -5.31 17.61 -25.55
N ASN A 525 -6.21 17.38 -24.59
CA ASN A 525 -7.66 17.49 -24.77
C ASN A 525 -8.26 18.21 -23.56
N SER A 526 -8.59 19.51 -23.74
CA SER A 526 -9.20 20.33 -22.68
C SER A 526 -10.64 19.91 -22.33
N GLY A 527 -11.29 19.12 -23.20
CA GLY A 527 -12.64 18.59 -23.00
C GLY A 527 -12.72 17.34 -22.11
N LEU A 528 -11.61 16.85 -21.58
CA LEU A 528 -11.63 15.67 -20.74
C LEU A 528 -12.43 15.86 -19.46
N ARG A 529 -13.24 14.85 -19.13
CA ARG A 529 -14.04 14.76 -17.91
C ARG A 529 -13.34 13.91 -16.85
N THR A 530 -13.75 14.07 -15.59
CA THR A 530 -13.31 13.21 -14.48
C THR A 530 -13.93 11.83 -14.65
N ALA A 531 -13.11 10.80 -14.52
CA ALA A 531 -13.58 9.42 -14.52
C ALA A 531 -14.03 9.00 -13.10
N TYR A 532 -15.17 8.32 -13.00
CA TYR A 532 -15.74 7.82 -11.74
C TYR A 532 -15.77 6.31 -11.73
N ARG A 533 -15.12 5.72 -10.72
CA ARG A 533 -15.12 4.27 -10.54
C ARG A 533 -15.95 3.88 -9.32
N ARG A 534 -16.81 2.87 -9.48
CA ARG A 534 -17.51 2.16 -8.41
C ARG A 534 -17.09 0.71 -8.42
N GLY A 535 -16.70 0.18 -7.27
CA GLY A 535 -16.26 -1.19 -7.11
C GLY A 535 -17.07 -1.93 -6.06
N LEU A 536 -17.30 -3.21 -6.28
CA LEU A 536 -17.86 -4.16 -5.31
C LEU A 536 -16.98 -5.40 -5.29
N SER A 537 -16.52 -5.84 -4.12
CA SER A 537 -15.71 -7.05 -3.97
C SER A 537 -16.23 -7.94 -2.85
N LEU A 538 -16.35 -9.23 -3.14
CA LEU A 538 -16.64 -10.29 -2.20
C LEU A 538 -15.38 -11.12 -2.01
N ASN A 539 -14.88 -11.20 -0.77
CA ASN A 539 -13.70 -11.96 -0.43
C ASN A 539 -14.05 -13.06 0.55
N TYR A 540 -13.58 -14.27 0.27
CA TYR A 540 -13.57 -15.39 1.21
C TYR A 540 -12.14 -15.79 1.52
N THR A 541 -11.82 -15.87 2.81
CA THR A 541 -10.49 -16.26 3.30
C THR A 541 -10.63 -17.51 4.15
N TYR A 542 -9.79 -18.52 3.84
CA TYR A 542 -9.71 -19.78 4.58
C TYR A 542 -8.35 -19.93 5.25
N MET A 543 -8.34 -20.35 6.53
CA MET A 543 -7.13 -20.52 7.37
C MET A 543 -6.21 -19.29 7.38
N ARG A 544 -6.78 -18.08 7.18
CA ARG A 544 -6.05 -16.81 7.10
C ARG A 544 -4.96 -16.79 6.02
N ALA A 545 -5.01 -17.68 5.04
CA ALA A 545 -3.98 -17.89 4.04
C ALA A 545 -4.53 -18.03 2.62
N ALA A 546 -5.42 -18.99 2.38
CA ALA A 546 -6.06 -19.16 1.07
C ALA A 546 -7.16 -18.12 0.88
N GLN A 547 -7.26 -17.54 -0.30
CA GLN A 547 -8.22 -16.49 -0.59
C GLN A 547 -8.89 -16.68 -1.93
N LEU A 548 -10.20 -16.47 -1.96
CA LEU A 548 -11.01 -16.31 -3.18
C LEU A 548 -11.63 -14.91 -3.16
N GLU A 549 -11.45 -14.15 -4.23
CA GLU A 549 -12.07 -12.84 -4.43
C GLU A 549 -12.89 -12.85 -5.71
N LEU A 550 -14.09 -12.30 -5.64
CA LEU A 550 -14.91 -11.94 -6.79
C LEU A 550 -15.12 -10.43 -6.74
N SER A 551 -14.75 -9.72 -7.80
CA SER A 551 -14.90 -8.27 -7.85
C SER A 551 -15.49 -7.79 -9.16
N TYR A 552 -16.36 -6.78 -9.04
CA TYR A 552 -16.93 -6.05 -10.17
C TYR A 552 -16.61 -4.56 -10.01
N SER A 553 -16.19 -3.92 -11.09
CA SER A 553 -16.03 -2.46 -11.12
C SER A 553 -16.65 -1.88 -12.39
N ASP A 554 -17.24 -0.71 -12.23
CA ASP A 554 -17.82 0.11 -13.29
C ASP A 554 -17.18 1.50 -13.22
N THR A 555 -16.60 1.94 -14.32
CA THR A 555 -15.99 3.27 -14.45
C THR A 555 -16.76 4.05 -15.51
N GLU A 556 -17.35 5.16 -15.11
CA GLU A 556 -17.96 6.14 -15.98
C GLU A 556 -16.89 7.12 -16.46
N ASP A 557 -16.94 7.55 -17.70
CA ASP A 557 -16.01 8.49 -18.34
C ASP A 557 -14.52 8.06 -18.21
N PRO A 558 -14.13 6.78 -18.38
CA PRO A 558 -12.73 6.37 -18.24
C PRO A 558 -11.85 7.14 -19.23
N ILE A 559 -10.73 7.66 -18.74
CA ILE A 559 -9.77 8.42 -19.55
C ILE A 559 -8.80 7.44 -20.17
N VAL A 560 -8.79 7.34 -21.51
CA VAL A 560 -7.95 6.43 -22.29
C VAL A 560 -7.11 7.19 -23.31
N GLU A 561 -5.94 6.66 -23.64
CA GLU A 561 -5.10 7.17 -24.73
C GLU A 561 -5.45 6.44 -26.04
N ALA A 562 -5.70 7.21 -27.07
CA ALA A 562 -6.04 6.70 -28.40
C ALA A 562 -5.15 7.32 -29.46
N ILE A 563 -5.07 6.62 -30.59
CA ILE A 563 -4.55 7.13 -31.86
C ILE A 563 -5.76 7.54 -32.69
N PRO A 564 -6.08 8.83 -32.80
CA PRO A 564 -7.17 9.25 -33.67
C PRO A 564 -6.89 8.91 -35.13
N PRO A 565 -7.92 8.79 -35.99
CA PRO A 565 -7.74 8.61 -37.42
C PRO A 565 -6.81 9.67 -37.98
N MET A 566 -5.77 9.27 -38.69
CA MET A 566 -4.64 10.13 -39.07
C MET A 566 -5.00 11.21 -40.08
N TYR A 567 -4.70 12.46 -39.74
CA TYR A 567 -4.49 13.53 -40.69
C TYR A 567 -2.98 13.85 -40.75
N GLY A 568 -2.25 13.32 -41.76
CA GLY A 568 -0.86 13.68 -42.08
C GLY A 568 0.23 13.05 -41.20
N GLY A 569 1.03 12.24 -41.80
CA GLY A 569 2.46 11.94 -41.58
C GLY A 569 3.04 11.59 -40.22
N GLY A 570 2.25 11.24 -39.20
CA GLY A 570 2.77 10.86 -37.88
C GLY A 570 1.70 10.29 -36.94
N ILE A 571 2.09 9.49 -35.95
CA ILE A 571 1.15 8.95 -34.97
C ILE A 571 0.93 10.01 -33.88
N THR A 572 -0.31 10.48 -33.74
CA THR A 572 -0.70 11.39 -32.66
C THR A 572 -1.41 10.60 -31.58
N LEU A 573 -0.96 10.72 -30.34
CA LEU A 573 -1.58 10.16 -29.14
C LEU A 573 -2.41 11.27 -28.49
N ARG A 574 -3.68 10.99 -28.22
CA ARG A 574 -4.57 11.93 -27.53
C ARG A 574 -5.45 11.19 -26.53
N ARG A 575 -5.78 11.82 -25.42
CA ARG A 575 -6.68 11.22 -24.44
C ARG A 575 -8.13 11.59 -24.69
N TYR A 576 -9.00 10.60 -24.46
CA TYR A 576 -10.46 10.70 -24.62
C TYR A 576 -11.15 10.08 -23.41
N ASN A 577 -12.40 10.49 -23.18
CA ASN A 577 -13.28 9.73 -22.29
C ASN A 577 -14.10 8.74 -23.10
N LEU A 578 -14.10 7.48 -22.70
CA LEU A 578 -15.11 6.53 -23.16
C LEU A 578 -16.38 6.68 -22.31
N ASP A 579 -17.49 6.04 -22.72
CA ASP A 579 -18.73 6.08 -21.95
C ASP A 579 -18.61 5.25 -20.69
N TYR A 580 -18.01 4.04 -20.80
CA TYR A 580 -17.75 3.18 -19.65
C TYR A 580 -16.58 2.21 -19.85
N SER A 581 -16.03 1.76 -18.71
CA SER A 581 -15.16 0.57 -18.62
C SER A 581 -15.63 -0.29 -17.46
N ARG A 582 -16.03 -1.53 -17.75
CA ARG A 582 -16.52 -2.49 -16.76
C ARG A 582 -15.57 -3.67 -16.66
N THR A 583 -15.36 -4.14 -15.44
CA THR A 583 -14.46 -5.27 -15.19
C THR A 583 -15.09 -6.22 -14.18
N LEU A 584 -15.16 -7.49 -14.55
CA LEU A 584 -15.46 -8.61 -13.65
C LEU A 584 -14.19 -9.43 -13.47
N ARG A 585 -13.78 -9.69 -12.22
CA ARG A 585 -12.57 -10.45 -11.90
C ARG A 585 -12.83 -11.48 -10.83
N ALA A 586 -12.27 -12.68 -11.03
CA ALA A 586 -12.09 -13.70 -10.02
C ALA A 586 -10.59 -13.88 -9.74
N LEU A 587 -10.21 -13.95 -8.47
CA LEU A 587 -8.83 -14.12 -8.01
C LEU A 587 -8.78 -15.21 -6.96
N LEU A 588 -7.86 -16.17 -7.14
CA LEU A 588 -7.57 -17.22 -6.18
C LEU A 588 -6.09 -17.14 -5.78
N VAL A 589 -5.83 -17.09 -4.47
CA VAL A 589 -4.48 -17.08 -3.89
C VAL A 589 -4.35 -18.30 -2.98
N LEU A 590 -3.42 -19.19 -3.29
CA LEU A 590 -3.18 -20.45 -2.58
C LEU A 590 -1.73 -20.55 -2.13
N PRO A 591 -1.38 -20.13 -0.91
CA PRO A 591 -0.10 -20.42 -0.29
C PRO A 591 -0.13 -21.81 0.33
N LEU A 592 0.71 -22.73 -0.14
CA LEU A 592 0.81 -24.11 0.29
C LEU A 592 2.17 -24.34 0.96
N PRO A 593 2.25 -24.35 2.30
CA PRO A 593 3.46 -24.72 3.02
C PRO A 593 3.66 -26.24 2.92
N LEU A 594 4.43 -26.69 1.91
CA LEU A 594 4.66 -28.12 1.62
C LEU A 594 5.56 -28.76 2.64
N VAL A 595 6.61 -28.05 3.09
CA VAL A 595 7.51 -28.46 4.15
C VAL A 595 7.77 -27.30 5.10
N SER A 596 7.65 -27.54 6.40
CA SER A 596 7.90 -26.54 7.43
C SER A 596 8.75 -27.12 8.55
N GLN A 597 10.05 -27.27 8.30
CA GLN A 597 11.04 -27.73 9.28
C GLN A 597 11.99 -26.58 9.65
N LYS A 598 12.64 -26.66 10.82
CA LYS A 598 13.56 -25.63 11.31
C LYS A 598 14.74 -25.35 10.36
N LYS A 599 15.27 -26.36 9.69
CA LYS A 599 16.41 -26.24 8.79
C LYS A 599 16.04 -26.18 7.30
N PHE A 600 14.83 -26.60 6.94
CA PHE A 600 14.35 -26.62 5.56
C PHE A 600 12.88 -26.27 5.51
N SER A 601 12.52 -25.29 4.67
CA SER A 601 11.12 -25.01 4.40
C SER A 601 10.89 -24.86 2.91
N TRP A 602 9.72 -25.32 2.46
CA TRP A 602 9.28 -25.22 1.08
C TRP A 602 7.85 -24.66 1.05
N LEU A 603 7.69 -23.48 0.49
CA LEU A 603 6.41 -22.83 0.26
C LEU A 603 6.15 -22.79 -1.24
N ALA A 604 5.03 -23.34 -1.68
CA ALA A 604 4.48 -23.11 -3.02
C ALA A 604 3.37 -22.08 -2.93
N LEU A 605 3.40 -21.09 -3.80
CA LEU A 605 2.38 -20.05 -3.92
C LEU A 605 1.79 -20.09 -5.32
N THR A 606 0.48 -20.25 -5.43
CA THR A 606 -0.23 -20.17 -6.70
C THR A 606 -1.21 -19.01 -6.65
N ILE A 607 -1.18 -18.17 -7.68
CA ILE A 607 -2.13 -17.08 -7.89
C ILE A 607 -2.75 -17.28 -9.26
N LEU A 608 -4.07 -17.37 -9.29
CA LEU A 608 -4.86 -17.47 -10.51
C LEU A 608 -5.83 -16.28 -10.54
N ALA A 609 -5.80 -15.51 -11.62
CA ALA A 609 -6.82 -14.50 -11.84
C ALA A 609 -7.45 -14.68 -13.24
N ALA A 610 -8.76 -14.55 -13.28
CA ALA A 610 -9.52 -14.44 -14.53
C ALA A 610 -10.29 -13.12 -14.50
N GLN A 611 -10.13 -12.33 -15.55
CA GLN A 611 -10.79 -11.03 -15.66
C GLN A 611 -11.47 -10.93 -17.02
N ARG A 612 -12.67 -10.37 -17.03
CA ARG A 612 -13.31 -9.90 -18.24
C ARG A 612 -13.53 -8.40 -18.15
N GLN A 613 -13.05 -7.70 -19.15
CA GLN A 613 -13.18 -6.25 -19.28
C GLN A 613 -14.02 -5.92 -20.51
N TRP A 614 -14.88 -4.92 -20.39
CA TRP A 614 -15.71 -4.34 -21.46
C TRP A 614 -15.56 -2.84 -21.44
N ASP A 615 -15.15 -2.29 -22.57
CA ASP A 615 -15.00 -0.86 -22.76
C ASP A 615 -15.85 -0.43 -23.95
N ALA A 616 -16.58 0.68 -23.82
CA ALA A 616 -17.30 1.26 -24.93
C ALA A 616 -17.37 2.78 -24.80
N GLY A 617 -17.51 3.47 -25.92
CA GLY A 617 -17.64 4.90 -26.02
C GLY A 617 -17.38 5.42 -27.43
N HIS A 618 -17.13 6.71 -27.52
CA HIS A 618 -16.88 7.40 -28.77
C HIS A 618 -15.49 8.03 -28.78
N ILE A 619 -14.73 7.83 -29.84
CA ILE A 619 -13.46 8.51 -30.09
C ILE A 619 -13.66 9.35 -31.33
N GLU A 620 -13.80 10.67 -31.13
CA GLU A 620 -14.26 11.61 -32.18
C GLU A 620 -15.60 11.14 -32.78
N MET A 621 -15.65 10.81 -34.06
CA MET A 621 -16.87 10.34 -34.74
C MET A 621 -16.92 8.82 -34.90
N THR A 622 -16.06 8.08 -34.19
CA THR A 622 -15.96 6.61 -34.33
C THR A 622 -16.44 5.94 -33.06
N ASP A 623 -17.39 5.01 -33.20
CA ASP A 623 -17.81 4.12 -32.12
C ASP A 623 -16.69 3.15 -31.79
N TYR A 624 -16.38 3.05 -30.50
CA TYR A 624 -15.41 2.11 -29.95
C TYR A 624 -16.10 1.14 -29.01
N SER A 625 -15.85 -0.14 -29.23
CA SER A 625 -16.21 -1.17 -28.26
C SER A 625 -15.16 -2.26 -28.25
N ALA A 626 -14.76 -2.70 -27.07
CA ALA A 626 -13.84 -3.81 -26.90
C ALA A 626 -14.26 -4.69 -25.72
N ALA A 627 -14.02 -5.99 -25.86
CA ALA A 627 -14.14 -6.94 -24.77
C ALA A 627 -12.96 -7.90 -24.79
N LEU A 628 -12.34 -8.12 -23.64
CA LEU A 628 -11.22 -9.05 -23.53
C LEU A 628 -11.33 -9.88 -22.26
N ASN A 629 -11.08 -11.19 -22.42
CA ASN A 629 -10.86 -12.10 -21.29
C ASN A 629 -9.34 -12.20 -21.04
N THR A 630 -8.92 -11.83 -19.85
CA THR A 630 -7.53 -11.93 -19.41
C THR A 630 -7.39 -13.01 -18.37
N GLN A 631 -6.40 -13.88 -18.53
CA GLN A 631 -6.00 -14.86 -17.54
C GLN A 631 -4.59 -14.50 -17.05
N PHE A 632 -4.42 -14.55 -15.73
CA PHE A 632 -3.14 -14.39 -15.07
C PHE A 632 -2.86 -15.62 -14.22
N VAL A 633 -1.69 -16.18 -14.38
CA VAL A 633 -1.19 -17.31 -13.59
C VAL A 633 0.19 -16.96 -13.08
N GLN A 634 0.37 -17.03 -11.76
CA GLN A 634 1.68 -16.98 -11.15
C GLN A 634 1.85 -18.18 -10.24
N HIS A 635 2.92 -18.93 -10.45
CA HIS A 635 3.30 -20.03 -9.59
C HIS A 635 4.74 -19.83 -9.12
N ARG A 636 4.95 -19.88 -7.79
CA ARG A 636 6.25 -19.62 -7.19
C ARG A 636 6.57 -20.67 -6.14
N HIS A 637 7.80 -21.17 -6.18
CA HIS A 637 8.41 -21.99 -5.13
C HIS A 637 9.44 -21.16 -4.37
N SER A 638 9.36 -21.21 -3.04
CA SER A 638 10.33 -20.56 -2.15
C SER A 638 10.90 -21.59 -1.20
N PHE A 639 12.21 -21.83 -1.29
CA PHE A 639 12.95 -22.76 -0.45
C PHE A 639 13.80 -21.97 0.54
N SER A 640 13.71 -22.32 1.83
CA SER A 640 14.71 -21.93 2.81
C SER A 640 15.58 -23.16 3.11
N LEU A 641 16.87 -23.03 2.89
CA LEU A 641 17.83 -24.11 3.00
C LEU A 641 18.72 -23.88 4.23
N PRO A 642 19.45 -24.91 4.68
CA PRO A 642 20.43 -24.78 5.76
C PRO A 642 21.45 -23.66 5.50
N SER A 643 22.02 -23.12 6.57
CA SER A 643 23.03 -22.05 6.52
C SER A 643 22.54 -20.76 5.84
N ASP A 644 21.24 -20.41 6.03
CA ASP A 644 20.64 -19.17 5.58
C ASP A 644 20.66 -18.93 4.05
N TRP A 645 20.59 -19.99 3.27
CA TRP A 645 20.32 -19.91 1.85
C TRP A 645 18.81 -19.83 1.59
N THR A 646 18.42 -19.03 0.61
CA THR A 646 17.04 -18.95 0.09
C THR A 646 17.09 -19.07 -1.43
N VAL A 647 16.24 -19.92 -1.99
CA VAL A 647 16.06 -20.07 -3.44
C VAL A 647 14.60 -19.84 -3.77
N ASP A 648 14.34 -18.96 -4.72
CA ASP A 648 13.00 -18.71 -5.25
C ASP A 648 12.99 -19.01 -6.75
N LEU A 649 11.94 -19.72 -7.20
CA LEU A 649 11.67 -20.01 -8.59
C LEU A 649 10.22 -19.65 -8.89
N GLY A 650 9.98 -18.91 -9.95
CA GLY A 650 8.65 -18.45 -10.31
C GLY A 650 8.38 -18.53 -11.80
N VAL A 651 7.13 -18.77 -12.17
CA VAL A 651 6.61 -18.66 -13.53
C VAL A 651 5.41 -17.71 -13.48
N THR A 652 5.38 -16.78 -14.42
CA THR A 652 4.25 -15.87 -14.59
C THR A 652 3.77 -15.92 -16.03
N TYR A 653 2.45 -15.96 -16.23
CA TYR A 653 1.78 -15.99 -17.51
C TYR A 653 0.61 -15.01 -17.57
N TYR A 654 0.46 -14.32 -18.68
CA TYR A 654 -0.69 -13.51 -19.08
C TYR A 654 -1.21 -13.96 -20.43
N SER A 655 -2.51 -14.13 -20.58
CA SER A 655 -3.12 -14.47 -21.86
C SER A 655 -3.24 -13.29 -22.84
N GLY A 656 -3.02 -12.10 -22.36
CA GLY A 656 -3.19 -10.82 -23.03
C GLY A 656 -4.00 -9.88 -22.16
N VAL A 657 -3.76 -8.58 -22.29
CA VAL A 657 -4.38 -7.52 -21.45
C VAL A 657 -4.90 -6.42 -22.36
N LEU A 658 -6.10 -5.92 -22.09
CA LEU A 658 -6.56 -4.65 -22.64
C LEU A 658 -6.04 -3.54 -21.73
N TYR A 659 -5.09 -2.76 -22.22
CA TYR A 659 -4.53 -1.61 -21.55
C TYR A 659 -4.93 -0.37 -22.34
N GLU A 660 -5.83 0.44 -21.75
CA GLU A 660 -6.49 1.53 -22.46
C GLU A 660 -7.15 0.98 -23.74
N LEU A 661 -6.76 1.43 -24.92
CA LEU A 661 -7.27 0.91 -26.22
C LEU A 661 -6.34 -0.11 -26.89
N TYR A 662 -5.23 -0.44 -26.25
CA TYR A 662 -4.23 -1.33 -26.80
C TYR A 662 -4.40 -2.75 -26.26
N ARG A 663 -4.32 -3.73 -27.14
CA ARG A 663 -4.24 -5.14 -26.75
C ARG A 663 -2.77 -5.53 -26.63
N ILE A 664 -2.30 -5.66 -25.38
CA ILE A 664 -1.00 -6.26 -25.10
C ILE A 664 -1.11 -7.76 -25.37
N GLN A 665 -0.17 -8.32 -26.13
CA GLN A 665 -0.13 -9.73 -26.46
C GLN A 665 0.14 -10.59 -25.22
N ARG A 666 -0.07 -11.91 -25.35
CA ARG A 666 0.27 -12.87 -24.30
C ARG A 666 1.75 -12.77 -23.95
N GLN A 667 2.05 -12.89 -22.67
CA GLN A 667 3.41 -12.84 -22.14
C GLN A 667 3.60 -13.93 -21.10
N TRP A 668 4.79 -14.48 -21.02
CA TRP A 668 5.17 -15.36 -19.93
C TRP A 668 6.66 -15.20 -19.65
N TRP A 669 7.06 -15.42 -18.42
CA TRP A 669 8.47 -15.40 -18.05
C TRP A 669 8.73 -16.27 -16.83
N VAL A 670 10.00 -16.61 -16.65
CA VAL A 670 10.53 -17.33 -15.49
C VAL A 670 11.37 -16.38 -14.66
N ASP A 671 11.19 -16.42 -13.36
CA ASP A 671 12.01 -15.70 -12.40
C ASP A 671 12.77 -16.70 -11.54
N ALA A 672 14.05 -16.45 -11.28
CA ALA A 672 14.85 -17.23 -10.37
C ALA A 672 15.68 -16.31 -9.48
N SER A 673 15.80 -16.63 -8.21
CA SER A 673 16.73 -15.94 -7.32
C SER A 673 17.38 -16.88 -6.31
N VAL A 674 18.63 -16.58 -5.98
CA VAL A 674 19.38 -17.24 -4.93
C VAL A 674 19.93 -16.17 -3.99
N SER A 675 19.67 -16.32 -2.71
CA SER A 675 20.16 -15.40 -1.68
C SER A 675 20.90 -16.13 -0.61
N LYS A 676 21.95 -15.50 -0.08
CA LYS A 676 22.74 -15.97 1.07
C LYS A 676 22.82 -14.87 2.09
N ARG A 677 22.47 -15.17 3.34
CA ARG A 677 22.74 -14.28 4.46
C ARG A 677 24.00 -14.72 5.19
N MET A 678 24.88 -13.78 5.51
CA MET A 678 26.14 -13.96 6.21
C MET A 678 26.21 -12.89 7.32
N GLY A 679 25.64 -13.22 8.49
CA GLY A 679 25.49 -12.24 9.57
C GLY A 679 24.60 -11.06 9.17
N ASN A 680 25.18 -9.87 9.09
CA ASN A 680 24.51 -8.64 8.69
C ASN A 680 24.55 -8.38 7.17
N LEU A 681 25.29 -9.19 6.41
CA LEU A 681 25.37 -9.09 4.96
C LEU A 681 24.37 -10.04 4.32
N ARG A 682 23.67 -9.58 3.27
CA ARG A 682 22.88 -10.40 2.36
C ARG A 682 23.37 -10.19 0.93
N ALA A 683 23.71 -11.28 0.26
CA ALA A 683 23.99 -11.29 -1.18
C ALA A 683 22.80 -11.96 -1.90
N THR A 684 22.35 -11.38 -2.99
CA THR A 684 21.26 -11.91 -3.82
C THR A 684 21.67 -11.86 -5.28
N LEU A 685 21.53 -12.97 -5.98
CA LEU A 685 21.58 -13.05 -7.42
C LEU A 685 20.19 -13.39 -7.92
N SER A 686 19.66 -12.61 -8.86
CA SER A 686 18.35 -12.87 -9.46
C SER A 686 18.42 -12.75 -10.96
N ALA A 687 17.65 -13.59 -11.63
CA ALA A 687 17.43 -13.54 -13.07
C ALA A 687 15.92 -13.45 -13.32
N ARG A 688 15.51 -12.51 -14.15
CA ARG A 688 14.15 -12.35 -14.61
C ARG A 688 14.14 -12.54 -16.12
N ASP A 689 13.22 -13.36 -16.60
CA ASP A 689 13.09 -13.70 -18.01
C ASP A 689 14.44 -14.05 -18.70
N PRO A 690 15.25 -14.99 -18.14
CA PRO A 690 16.55 -15.31 -18.70
C PRO A 690 16.48 -15.93 -20.12
N PHE A 691 15.28 -16.30 -20.54
CA PHE A 691 15.01 -16.90 -21.85
C PHE A 691 14.52 -15.88 -22.87
N ASN A 692 14.33 -14.61 -22.47
CA ASN A 692 13.83 -13.53 -23.33
C ASN A 692 12.55 -13.94 -24.08
N THR A 693 11.54 -14.35 -23.31
CA THR A 693 10.28 -14.93 -23.82
C THR A 693 9.22 -13.87 -24.17
N ASN A 694 9.51 -12.58 -23.98
CA ASN A 694 8.61 -11.46 -24.22
C ASN A 694 9.16 -10.48 -25.26
#